data_2368d088ca84e34e64c8207932e0d06f
#
_entry.id   2368d088ca84e34e64c8207932e0d06f
#
_cell.length_a   1.000
_cell.length_b   1.000
_cell.length_c   1.000
_cell.angle_alpha   90.00
_cell.angle_beta   90.00
_cell.angle_gamma   90.00
#
_symmetry.space_group_name_H-M   'P 1'
#
loop_
_entity.id
_entity.type
_entity.pdbx_description
1 polymer ?
#
loop_
_entity_poly.entity_id
_entity_poly.type
_entity_poly.pdbx_seq_one_letter_code
_entity_poly.pdbx_strand_id
1 'polypeptide(L)'
;MDHFILHSEYAPTGDQPQAIKELVEGFKQGNQFQTLLGVTGSGKTFTMANVIAALNKPTLIIAHNKTLAGQLYGEFKEFFPENAVEYFVSYYDYYQPEAYVPSSDTYIAKDSSINDEIDKLRLSATASLTERKDVIVVASVSCIYGLGSPDDYQEMIVSLRPGMTKDRDEVIRELIDIQYNRNETDIERGSFRVRGDVVEIYPAQGGDYLIRVEFFGDEIDRITETDPLTGQVYTSLEHISIFPASHYVVSQDKIKAACEKIEKEMEERVRFFKSEDKLIEAQRIAERTNFDVEMLRETGFCSGIENYSRHLNGMEEGAMPHTLMDYFGDDYLIIIDESHITVPQIRGMFAGDRSRKNTLVDYGFRLPSALDNRPLNFEEFEQHIDQLMFVSATPSDYEEEHELLRTEQVIRPTGLLDPEIDARPVEGQIDDLISEIKKEIEKKNKVLVTTLTKRMAEDLTDYMREVGIRVKYLHSDIDTLERAQIIRDMRLDIFDVLVGINLLREGLDIPEISLVAILDADKEGFLRSETSLIQTVGRAARNAEGHVIMYADNMTDSMRKAIEETGRRRKIQQKYNEEHGITPQTIKKAVRDLISISKEIAQEEVRFEKDPESMTRKELEKLIADIQKKMQKAAADLNFEAAAELRDKMIELKKQLQELDDTGK
;
A
#
# COMPACT_ATOMS: atom_id res chain seq x y z
N MET A 1 0.43 -25.66 4.53
CA MET A 1 0.73 -25.86 5.96
C MET A 1 -0.44 -25.38 6.80
N ASP A 2 -0.64 -25.91 8.00
CA ASP A 2 -1.79 -25.54 8.86
C ASP A 2 -1.34 -24.82 10.14
N HIS A 3 -0.07 -24.50 10.28
CA HIS A 3 0.50 -23.86 11.47
C HIS A 3 1.50 -22.77 11.12
N PHE A 4 1.46 -21.69 11.89
CA PHE A 4 2.48 -20.65 11.81
C PHE A 4 3.73 -21.08 12.57
N ILE A 5 4.89 -20.96 11.91
CA ILE A 5 6.21 -21.25 12.47
C ILE A 5 6.97 -19.95 12.61
N LEU A 6 7.04 -19.44 13.85
CA LEU A 6 7.74 -18.18 14.15
C LEU A 6 9.25 -18.41 14.25
N HIS A 7 10.00 -17.72 13.41
CA HIS A 7 11.47 -17.66 13.46
C HIS A 7 11.92 -16.34 14.07
N SER A 8 12.71 -16.37 15.12
CA SER A 8 13.30 -15.20 15.72
C SER A 8 14.60 -15.54 16.46
N GLU A 9 15.59 -14.68 16.31
CA GLU A 9 16.82 -14.73 17.12
C GLU A 9 16.60 -14.22 18.56
N TYR A 10 15.45 -13.57 18.81
CA TYR A 10 15.10 -12.92 20.07
C TYR A 10 13.96 -13.66 20.78
N ALA A 11 14.03 -13.67 22.10
CA ALA A 11 12.91 -14.06 22.96
C ALA A 11 12.13 -12.82 23.42
N PRO A 12 10.82 -12.93 23.72
CA PRO A 12 10.06 -11.83 24.28
C PRO A 12 10.67 -11.32 25.60
N THR A 13 10.84 -10.00 25.70
CA THR A 13 11.44 -9.33 26.88
C THR A 13 10.62 -8.14 27.34
N GLY A 14 10.91 -7.59 28.51
CA GLY A 14 10.19 -6.46 29.07
C GLY A 14 8.72 -6.79 29.32
N ASP A 15 7.83 -5.97 28.78
CA ASP A 15 6.37 -6.16 28.89
C ASP A 15 5.81 -7.17 27.88
N GLN A 16 6.62 -7.57 26.86
CA GLN A 16 6.15 -8.44 25.77
C GLN A 16 5.58 -9.78 26.26
N PRO A 17 6.23 -10.55 27.19
CA PRO A 17 5.68 -11.82 27.63
C PRO A 17 4.29 -11.69 28.26
N GLN A 18 4.07 -10.65 29.06
CA GLN A 18 2.78 -10.38 29.68
C GLN A 18 1.76 -9.95 28.62
N ALA A 19 2.11 -9.02 27.75
CA ALA A 19 1.23 -8.52 26.70
C ALA A 19 0.77 -9.65 25.75
N ILE A 20 1.69 -10.51 25.29
CA ILE A 20 1.37 -11.67 24.48
C ILE A 20 0.40 -12.61 25.21
N LYS A 21 0.68 -12.92 26.46
CA LYS A 21 -0.16 -13.81 27.28
C LYS A 21 -1.58 -13.25 27.42
N GLU A 22 -1.71 -12.00 27.83
CA GLU A 22 -3.00 -11.34 28.07
C GLU A 22 -3.83 -11.28 26.78
N LEU A 23 -3.21 -10.86 25.65
CA LEU A 23 -3.89 -10.79 24.35
C LEU A 23 -4.37 -12.17 23.88
N VAL A 24 -3.51 -13.19 23.96
CA VAL A 24 -3.84 -14.55 23.54
C VAL A 24 -4.94 -15.15 24.42
N GLU A 25 -4.84 -14.99 25.74
CA GLU A 25 -5.87 -15.48 26.66
C GLU A 25 -7.20 -14.76 26.43
N GLY A 26 -7.21 -13.45 26.24
CA GLY A 26 -8.42 -12.68 25.98
C GLY A 26 -9.11 -13.10 24.67
N PHE A 27 -8.38 -13.28 23.56
CA PHE A 27 -8.96 -13.79 22.32
C PHE A 27 -9.49 -15.22 22.45
N LYS A 28 -8.78 -16.11 23.17
CA LYS A 28 -9.26 -17.47 23.47
C LYS A 28 -10.51 -17.50 24.35
N GLN A 29 -10.73 -16.46 25.16
CA GLN A 29 -11.94 -16.30 25.97
C GLN A 29 -13.10 -15.66 25.19
N GLY A 30 -12.87 -15.25 23.94
CA GLY A 30 -13.91 -14.70 23.06
C GLY A 30 -13.98 -13.16 23.07
N ASN A 31 -12.96 -12.47 23.56
CA ASN A 31 -12.90 -11.01 23.40
C ASN A 31 -12.88 -10.66 21.90
N GLN A 32 -13.79 -9.79 21.49
CA GLN A 32 -13.86 -9.33 20.10
C GLN A 32 -12.82 -8.25 19.83
N PHE A 33 -12.67 -7.29 20.73
CA PHE A 33 -11.75 -6.15 20.58
C PHE A 33 -10.74 -6.10 21.72
N GLN A 34 -9.47 -5.96 21.36
CA GLN A 34 -8.39 -5.78 22.34
C GLN A 34 -7.40 -4.74 21.82
N THR A 35 -6.76 -4.00 22.74
CA THR A 35 -5.78 -2.96 22.41
C THR A 35 -4.40 -3.32 22.95
N LEU A 36 -3.40 -3.29 22.07
CA LEU A 36 -1.99 -3.24 22.41
C LEU A 36 -1.53 -1.76 22.39
N LEU A 37 -1.44 -1.13 23.56
CA LEU A 37 -0.82 0.17 23.70
C LEU A 37 0.70 -0.03 23.74
N GLY A 38 1.35 0.14 22.60
CA GLY A 38 2.79 -0.08 22.47
C GLY A 38 3.54 1.17 22.06
N VAL A 39 4.48 1.61 22.90
CA VAL A 39 5.30 2.79 22.58
C VAL A 39 6.21 2.51 21.38
N THR A 40 6.68 3.57 20.72
CA THR A 40 7.64 3.45 19.63
C THR A 40 8.92 2.74 20.09
N GLY A 41 9.33 1.70 19.36
CA GLY A 41 10.54 0.94 19.69
C GLY A 41 10.40 -0.13 20.76
N SER A 42 9.17 -0.40 21.26
CA SER A 42 8.92 -1.49 22.21
C SER A 42 8.86 -2.88 21.57
N GLY A 43 8.90 -2.98 20.23
CA GLY A 43 8.80 -4.25 19.51
C GLY A 43 7.36 -4.74 19.29
N LYS A 44 6.43 -3.83 18.99
CA LYS A 44 5.02 -4.15 18.70
C LYS A 44 4.88 -5.24 17.64
N THR A 45 5.62 -5.15 16.52
CA THR A 45 5.58 -6.12 15.42
C THR A 45 5.92 -7.54 15.91
N PHE A 46 6.92 -7.66 16.76
CA PHE A 46 7.29 -8.95 17.34
C PHE A 46 6.21 -9.51 18.28
N THR A 47 5.55 -8.65 19.05
CA THR A 47 4.39 -9.04 19.87
C THR A 47 3.23 -9.51 19.00
N MET A 48 2.91 -8.78 17.91
CA MET A 48 1.90 -9.19 16.92
C MET A 48 2.23 -10.59 16.35
N ALA A 49 3.49 -10.82 15.93
CA ALA A 49 3.93 -12.09 15.38
C ALA A 49 3.75 -13.26 16.39
N ASN A 50 4.08 -13.04 17.66
CA ASN A 50 3.87 -14.03 18.71
C ASN A 50 2.38 -14.32 18.97
N VAL A 51 1.52 -13.31 18.92
CA VAL A 51 0.05 -13.46 19.06
C VAL A 51 -0.49 -14.28 17.89
N ILE A 52 -0.09 -13.97 16.65
CA ILE A 52 -0.50 -14.71 15.44
C ILE A 52 -0.09 -16.19 15.56
N ALA A 53 1.16 -16.46 15.91
CA ALA A 53 1.65 -17.83 16.07
C ALA A 53 0.91 -18.60 17.17
N ALA A 54 0.56 -17.94 18.28
CA ALA A 54 -0.14 -18.57 19.41
C ALA A 54 -1.64 -18.81 19.17
N LEU A 55 -2.30 -17.96 18.37
CA LEU A 55 -3.70 -18.12 17.98
C LEU A 55 -3.85 -19.05 16.79
N ASN A 56 -2.88 -19.10 15.91
CA ASN A 56 -2.86 -19.95 14.71
C ASN A 56 -4.06 -19.69 13.77
N LYS A 57 -4.41 -18.44 13.56
CA LYS A 57 -5.52 -18.01 12.68
C LYS A 57 -4.99 -17.26 11.47
N PRO A 58 -5.61 -17.37 10.28
CA PRO A 58 -5.36 -16.46 9.19
C PRO A 58 -5.48 -15.03 9.68
N THR A 59 -4.59 -14.16 9.24
CA THR A 59 -4.49 -12.81 9.82
C THR A 59 -4.44 -11.74 8.74
N LEU A 60 -5.31 -10.73 8.87
CA LEU A 60 -5.29 -9.50 8.08
C LEU A 60 -4.67 -8.37 8.91
N ILE A 61 -3.56 -7.81 8.44
CA ILE A 61 -2.91 -6.65 9.07
C ILE A 61 -3.18 -5.42 8.20
N ILE A 62 -3.85 -4.41 8.77
CA ILE A 62 -4.21 -3.19 8.03
C ILE A 62 -3.32 -2.04 8.50
N ALA A 63 -2.61 -1.42 7.56
CA ALA A 63 -1.79 -0.24 7.77
C ALA A 63 -2.36 0.98 7.01
N HIS A 64 -2.16 2.18 7.54
CA HIS A 64 -2.73 3.40 6.96
C HIS A 64 -2.09 3.86 5.64
N ASN A 65 -0.91 3.36 5.29
CA ASN A 65 -0.25 3.69 4.01
C ASN A 65 0.61 2.53 3.47
N LYS A 66 0.98 2.62 2.18
CA LYS A 66 1.79 1.61 1.48
C LYS A 66 3.18 1.41 2.10
N THR A 67 3.82 2.48 2.56
CA THR A 67 5.19 2.43 3.12
C THR A 67 5.22 1.62 4.41
N LEU A 68 4.28 1.87 5.32
CA LEU A 68 4.17 1.10 6.57
C LEU A 68 3.78 -0.35 6.27
N ALA A 69 2.83 -0.57 5.36
CA ALA A 69 2.45 -1.92 4.92
C ALA A 69 3.66 -2.68 4.35
N GLY A 70 4.49 -2.04 3.51
CA GLY A 70 5.70 -2.65 2.96
C GLY A 70 6.75 -2.98 4.04
N GLN A 71 6.91 -2.11 5.03
CA GLN A 71 7.80 -2.38 6.16
C GLN A 71 7.32 -3.60 6.97
N LEU A 72 6.03 -3.63 7.34
CA LEU A 72 5.43 -4.74 8.07
C LEU A 72 5.53 -6.05 7.29
N TYR A 73 5.23 -6.00 5.98
CA TYR A 73 5.37 -7.16 5.10
C TYR A 73 6.78 -7.76 5.14
N GLY A 74 7.82 -6.92 5.04
CA GLY A 74 9.21 -7.36 5.15
C GLY A 74 9.53 -7.97 6.52
N GLU A 75 9.10 -7.33 7.61
CA GLU A 75 9.31 -7.84 8.97
C GLU A 75 8.58 -9.18 9.19
N PHE A 76 7.33 -9.32 8.74
CA PHE A 76 6.58 -10.57 8.86
C PHE A 76 7.14 -11.70 7.99
N LYS A 77 7.68 -11.40 6.81
CA LYS A 77 8.41 -12.42 6.01
C LYS A 77 9.67 -12.95 6.71
N GLU A 78 10.38 -12.09 7.44
CA GLU A 78 11.52 -12.54 8.25
C GLU A 78 11.05 -13.41 9.43
N PHE A 79 9.90 -13.11 10.06
CA PHE A 79 9.35 -13.89 11.15
C PHE A 79 8.70 -15.22 10.71
N PHE A 80 8.14 -15.26 9.51
CA PHE A 80 7.40 -16.42 8.99
C PHE A 80 7.86 -16.83 7.59
N PRO A 81 9.13 -17.25 7.43
CA PRO A 81 9.69 -17.55 6.11
C PRO A 81 9.07 -18.78 5.43
N GLU A 82 8.44 -19.68 6.19
CA GLU A 82 7.81 -20.91 5.68
C GLU A 82 6.30 -20.76 5.45
N ASN A 83 5.70 -19.69 5.98
CA ASN A 83 4.27 -19.43 5.87
C ASN A 83 3.97 -18.44 4.74
N ALA A 84 2.71 -18.36 4.34
CA ALA A 84 2.29 -17.41 3.32
C ALA A 84 2.15 -16.01 3.93
N VAL A 85 3.14 -15.16 3.71
CA VAL A 85 3.06 -13.74 4.03
C VAL A 85 2.86 -12.99 2.73
N GLU A 86 1.70 -12.33 2.59
CA GLU A 86 1.21 -11.72 1.37
C GLU A 86 1.07 -10.20 1.51
N TYR A 87 1.09 -9.50 0.38
CA TYR A 87 1.03 -8.05 0.33
C TYR A 87 -0.15 -7.58 -0.52
N PHE A 88 -1.04 -6.78 0.08
CA PHE A 88 -2.26 -6.34 -0.58
C PHE A 88 -2.49 -4.84 -0.41
N VAL A 89 -1.95 -4.04 -1.32
CA VAL A 89 -2.11 -2.58 -1.35
C VAL A 89 -2.71 -2.13 -2.68
N SER A 90 -3.01 -0.85 -2.84
CA SER A 90 -3.43 -0.32 -4.14
C SER A 90 -2.34 -0.56 -5.19
N TYR A 91 -2.69 -1.18 -6.31
CA TYR A 91 -1.77 -1.51 -7.41
C TYR A 91 -1.51 -0.34 -8.37
N TYR A 92 -2.04 0.84 -8.06
CA TYR A 92 -1.78 2.03 -8.86
C TYR A 92 -0.52 2.76 -8.36
N ASP A 93 0.46 2.98 -9.24
CA ASP A 93 1.57 3.90 -8.97
C ASP A 93 1.10 5.34 -9.06
N TYR A 94 0.30 5.62 -10.07
CA TYR A 94 -0.44 6.86 -10.23
C TYR A 94 -1.93 6.54 -10.39
N TYR A 95 -2.76 7.26 -9.65
CA TYR A 95 -4.22 7.12 -9.73
C TYR A 95 -4.91 8.46 -9.72
N GLN A 96 -5.45 8.86 -10.86
CA GLN A 96 -6.40 9.94 -10.98
C GLN A 96 -7.79 9.33 -11.16
N PRO A 97 -8.66 9.40 -10.14
CA PRO A 97 -10.01 8.88 -10.26
C PRO A 97 -10.80 9.65 -11.32
N GLU A 98 -11.66 8.95 -12.03
CA GLU A 98 -12.65 9.57 -12.90
C GLU A 98 -13.49 10.57 -12.08
N ALA A 99 -13.60 11.80 -12.54
CA ALA A 99 -14.36 12.84 -11.88
C ALA A 99 -14.95 13.82 -12.88
N TYR A 100 -16.00 14.53 -12.44
CA TYR A 100 -16.56 15.63 -13.19
C TYR A 100 -16.73 16.84 -12.29
N VAL A 101 -16.32 18.01 -12.79
CA VAL A 101 -16.42 19.29 -12.09
C VAL A 101 -17.47 20.13 -12.79
N PRO A 102 -18.73 20.17 -12.28
CA PRO A 102 -19.84 20.87 -12.96
C PRO A 102 -19.61 22.37 -13.15
N SER A 103 -18.91 23.02 -12.21
CA SER A 103 -18.67 24.46 -12.25
C SER A 103 -17.79 24.92 -13.41
N SER A 104 -16.92 24.04 -13.92
CA SER A 104 -16.02 24.32 -15.04
C SER A 104 -16.32 23.45 -16.26
N ASP A 105 -17.38 22.63 -16.23
CA ASP A 105 -17.72 21.63 -17.26
C ASP A 105 -16.49 20.78 -17.65
N THR A 106 -15.73 20.37 -16.65
CA THR A 106 -14.47 19.63 -16.86
C THR A 106 -14.64 18.17 -16.47
N TYR A 107 -14.54 17.29 -17.47
CA TYR A 107 -14.45 15.85 -17.24
C TYR A 107 -12.98 15.45 -17.12
N ILE A 108 -12.68 14.78 -16.02
CA ILE A 108 -11.38 14.19 -15.72
C ILE A 108 -11.52 12.69 -15.98
N ALA A 109 -10.89 12.21 -17.06
CA ALA A 109 -10.86 10.78 -17.32
C ALA A 109 -10.05 10.04 -16.25
N LYS A 110 -10.44 8.78 -15.97
CA LYS A 110 -9.60 7.90 -15.17
C LYS A 110 -8.25 7.78 -15.85
N ASP A 111 -7.19 8.18 -15.17
CA ASP A 111 -5.81 7.95 -15.58
C ASP A 111 -5.10 7.17 -14.48
N SER A 112 -4.48 6.07 -14.84
CA SER A 112 -3.82 5.20 -13.88
C SER A 112 -2.72 4.39 -14.55
N SER A 113 -1.59 4.29 -13.89
CA SER A 113 -0.57 3.29 -14.19
C SER A 113 -0.69 2.15 -13.19
N ILE A 114 -0.78 0.94 -13.69
CA ILE A 114 -0.82 -0.27 -12.87
C ILE A 114 0.63 -0.73 -12.66
N ASN A 115 0.95 -1.05 -11.43
CA ASN A 115 2.19 -1.70 -11.07
C ASN A 115 1.98 -3.22 -11.14
N ASP A 116 2.62 -3.85 -12.11
CA ASP A 116 2.46 -5.29 -12.39
C ASP A 116 2.95 -6.17 -11.23
N GLU A 117 3.99 -5.75 -10.49
CA GLU A 117 4.48 -6.48 -9.33
C GLU A 117 3.49 -6.40 -8.15
N ILE A 118 2.88 -5.25 -7.91
CA ILE A 118 1.83 -5.13 -6.88
C ILE A 118 0.58 -5.92 -7.28
N ASP A 119 0.20 -5.91 -8.57
CA ASP A 119 -0.92 -6.69 -9.07
C ASP A 119 -0.67 -8.20 -8.88
N LYS A 120 0.52 -8.69 -9.21
CA LYS A 120 0.99 -10.04 -8.95
C LYS A 120 0.85 -10.42 -7.46
N LEU A 121 1.32 -9.56 -6.56
CA LEU A 121 1.23 -9.80 -5.11
C LEU A 121 -0.23 -9.83 -4.61
N ARG A 122 -1.12 -9.03 -5.19
CA ARG A 122 -2.55 -9.06 -4.86
C ARG A 122 -3.21 -10.36 -5.31
N LEU A 123 -2.90 -10.85 -6.51
CA LEU A 123 -3.38 -12.15 -7.01
C LEU A 123 -2.80 -13.30 -6.17
N SER A 124 -1.53 -13.20 -5.76
CA SER A 124 -0.91 -14.16 -4.83
C SER A 124 -1.67 -14.22 -3.49
N ALA A 125 -2.06 -13.08 -2.94
CA ALA A 125 -2.78 -13.01 -1.66
C ALA A 125 -4.13 -13.74 -1.72
N THR A 126 -4.93 -13.53 -2.76
CA THR A 126 -6.23 -14.21 -2.92
C THR A 126 -6.07 -15.70 -3.21
N ALA A 127 -5.06 -16.09 -3.99
CA ALA A 127 -4.74 -17.49 -4.23
C ALA A 127 -4.31 -18.20 -2.94
N SER A 128 -3.43 -17.61 -2.15
CA SER A 128 -2.98 -18.15 -0.87
C SER A 128 -4.12 -18.30 0.12
N LEU A 129 -5.03 -17.32 0.23
CA LEU A 129 -6.23 -17.42 1.10
C LEU A 129 -7.17 -18.53 0.68
N THR A 130 -7.20 -18.87 -0.62
CA THR A 130 -8.05 -19.96 -1.12
C THR A 130 -7.45 -21.35 -0.84
N GLU A 131 -6.11 -21.47 -0.87
CA GLU A 131 -5.43 -22.78 -0.75
C GLU A 131 -4.93 -23.10 0.66
N ARG A 132 -4.62 -22.08 1.48
CA ARG A 132 -3.90 -22.20 2.74
C ARG A 132 -4.65 -21.59 3.90
N LYS A 133 -4.34 -22.06 5.11
CA LYS A 133 -4.85 -21.48 6.37
C LYS A 133 -3.78 -20.69 7.15
N ASP A 134 -2.52 -20.90 6.84
CA ASP A 134 -1.38 -20.24 7.45
C ASP A 134 -0.98 -18.98 6.66
N VAL A 135 -1.94 -18.05 6.48
CA VAL A 135 -1.78 -16.86 5.65
C VAL A 135 -1.83 -15.59 6.50
N ILE A 136 -0.84 -14.73 6.30
CA ILE A 136 -0.82 -13.37 6.83
C ILE A 136 -0.87 -12.42 5.63
N VAL A 137 -1.91 -11.60 5.53
CA VAL A 137 -1.98 -10.56 4.50
C VAL A 137 -1.73 -9.21 5.14
N VAL A 138 -0.68 -8.53 4.71
CA VAL A 138 -0.41 -7.14 5.10
C VAL A 138 -0.99 -6.23 4.04
N ALA A 139 -1.98 -5.44 4.42
CA ALA A 139 -2.77 -4.62 3.51
C ALA A 139 -2.74 -3.13 3.89
N SER A 140 -2.98 -2.28 2.90
CA SER A 140 -3.44 -0.91 3.16
C SER A 140 -4.96 -0.88 3.26
N VAL A 141 -5.55 0.29 3.55
CA VAL A 141 -7.01 0.48 3.58
C VAL A 141 -7.70 0.08 2.26
N SER A 142 -6.94 -0.14 1.17
CA SER A 142 -7.48 -0.68 -0.08
C SER A 142 -8.16 -2.05 0.06
N CYS A 143 -7.93 -2.78 1.15
CA CYS A 143 -8.59 -4.07 1.42
C CYS A 143 -10.11 -3.99 1.63
N ILE A 144 -10.64 -2.81 1.94
CA ILE A 144 -12.10 -2.59 2.07
C ILE A 144 -12.79 -2.22 0.76
N TYR A 145 -12.04 -2.09 -0.34
CA TYR A 145 -12.62 -1.82 -1.67
C TYR A 145 -13.13 -3.09 -2.32
N GLY A 146 -14.16 -2.92 -3.18
CA GLY A 146 -14.78 -4.02 -3.91
C GLY A 146 -13.78 -4.84 -4.71
N LEU A 147 -13.91 -6.17 -4.58
CA LEU A 147 -13.27 -7.19 -5.39
C LEU A 147 -14.33 -8.05 -6.07
N GLY A 148 -13.90 -9.00 -6.90
CA GLY A 148 -14.75 -10.07 -7.40
C GLY A 148 -15.25 -10.97 -6.26
N SER A 149 -16.34 -11.71 -6.52
CA SER A 149 -16.89 -12.69 -5.58
C SER A 149 -15.87 -13.80 -5.30
N PRO A 150 -15.60 -14.16 -4.01
CA PRO A 150 -14.75 -15.30 -3.69
C PRO A 150 -15.28 -16.62 -4.27
N ASP A 151 -16.60 -16.80 -4.29
CA ASP A 151 -17.22 -18.00 -4.84
C ASP A 151 -16.96 -18.11 -6.35
N ASP A 152 -17.17 -17.01 -7.09
CA ASP A 152 -16.88 -16.96 -8.54
C ASP A 152 -15.38 -17.22 -8.81
N TYR A 153 -14.51 -16.64 -7.98
CA TYR A 153 -13.08 -16.86 -8.09
C TYR A 153 -12.68 -18.32 -7.90
N GLN A 154 -13.29 -19.00 -6.90
CA GLN A 154 -13.05 -20.41 -6.65
C GLN A 154 -13.63 -21.33 -7.73
N GLU A 155 -14.83 -21.04 -8.23
CA GLU A 155 -15.47 -21.81 -9.31
C GLU A 155 -14.67 -21.77 -10.61
N MET A 156 -13.92 -20.69 -10.84
CA MET A 156 -13.13 -20.46 -12.04
C MET A 156 -11.70 -21.03 -11.95
N ILE A 157 -11.31 -21.70 -10.87
CA ILE A 157 -9.98 -22.33 -10.75
C ILE A 157 -9.90 -23.53 -11.69
N VAL A 158 -8.88 -23.56 -12.56
CA VAL A 158 -8.60 -24.70 -13.42
C VAL A 158 -7.71 -25.69 -12.70
N SER A 159 -8.29 -26.83 -12.33
CA SER A 159 -7.59 -27.90 -11.60
C SER A 159 -7.14 -29.00 -12.58
N LEU A 160 -5.86 -29.31 -12.60
CA LEU A 160 -5.26 -30.30 -13.51
C LEU A 160 -4.46 -31.36 -12.74
N ARG A 161 -4.52 -32.61 -13.21
CA ARG A 161 -3.77 -33.77 -12.65
C ARG A 161 -3.30 -34.68 -13.75
N PRO A 162 -2.10 -35.30 -13.66
CA PRO A 162 -1.69 -36.37 -14.52
C PRO A 162 -2.70 -37.53 -14.47
N GLY A 163 -2.99 -38.14 -15.64
CA GLY A 163 -3.99 -39.21 -15.78
C GLY A 163 -5.46 -38.70 -15.87
N MET A 164 -5.68 -37.39 -15.85
CA MET A 164 -7.01 -36.82 -16.03
C MET A 164 -7.40 -36.85 -17.49
N THR A 165 -8.59 -37.40 -17.80
CA THR A 165 -9.18 -37.33 -19.15
C THR A 165 -9.77 -35.94 -19.34
N LYS A 166 -9.06 -35.08 -20.07
CA LYS A 166 -9.44 -33.71 -20.41
C LYS A 166 -8.73 -33.28 -21.68
N ASP A 167 -9.52 -32.87 -22.67
CA ASP A 167 -8.96 -32.46 -23.96
C ASP A 167 -8.15 -31.15 -23.81
N ARG A 168 -7.04 -31.07 -24.56
CA ARG A 168 -6.19 -29.89 -24.65
C ARG A 168 -7.01 -28.63 -24.98
N ASP A 169 -7.92 -28.71 -25.96
CA ASP A 169 -8.72 -27.57 -26.38
C ASP A 169 -9.77 -27.15 -25.35
N GLU A 170 -10.16 -28.04 -24.45
CA GLU A 170 -10.96 -27.74 -23.28
C GLU A 170 -10.17 -26.92 -22.27
N VAL A 171 -8.93 -27.34 -21.95
CA VAL A 171 -8.02 -26.59 -21.07
C VAL A 171 -7.73 -25.20 -21.62
N ILE A 172 -7.51 -25.08 -22.94
CA ILE A 172 -7.30 -23.79 -23.59
C ILE A 172 -8.52 -22.86 -23.42
N ARG A 173 -9.73 -23.37 -23.57
CA ARG A 173 -10.95 -22.57 -23.36
C ARG A 173 -11.07 -22.11 -21.92
N GLU A 174 -10.83 -23.00 -20.95
CA GLU A 174 -10.86 -22.64 -19.53
C GLU A 174 -9.79 -21.57 -19.21
N LEU A 175 -8.59 -21.65 -19.76
CA LEU A 175 -7.57 -20.62 -19.57
C LEU A 175 -8.00 -19.25 -20.12
N ILE A 176 -8.69 -19.22 -21.26
CA ILE A 176 -9.25 -17.99 -21.80
C ILE A 176 -10.39 -17.45 -20.92
N ASP A 177 -11.24 -18.32 -20.41
CA ASP A 177 -12.35 -17.96 -19.52
C ASP A 177 -11.84 -17.35 -18.20
N ILE A 178 -10.68 -17.78 -17.71
CA ILE A 178 -10.02 -17.20 -16.53
C ILE A 178 -9.07 -16.04 -16.87
N GLN A 179 -9.23 -15.44 -18.04
CA GLN A 179 -8.55 -14.22 -18.50
C GLN A 179 -7.04 -14.37 -18.77
N TYR A 180 -6.56 -15.58 -19.10
CA TYR A 180 -5.21 -15.77 -19.62
C TYR A 180 -5.16 -15.43 -21.11
N ASN A 181 -4.11 -14.71 -21.51
CA ASN A 181 -3.88 -14.34 -22.89
C ASN A 181 -3.06 -15.42 -23.63
N ARG A 182 -3.48 -15.78 -24.85
CA ARG A 182 -2.68 -16.66 -25.69
C ARG A 182 -1.58 -15.86 -26.37
N ASN A 183 -0.32 -16.21 -26.12
CA ASN A 183 0.84 -15.55 -26.74
C ASN A 183 1.89 -16.60 -27.12
N GLU A 184 2.11 -16.81 -28.42
CA GLU A 184 3.01 -17.84 -28.93
C GLU A 184 4.48 -17.39 -28.98
N THR A 185 4.74 -16.09 -28.94
CA THR A 185 6.07 -15.52 -29.15
C THR A 185 6.76 -15.11 -27.87
N ASP A 186 6.05 -14.39 -27.02
CA ASP A 186 6.57 -13.85 -25.77
C ASP A 186 5.60 -14.21 -24.65
N ILE A 187 6.00 -15.16 -23.82
CA ILE A 187 5.16 -15.64 -22.75
C ILE A 187 5.39 -14.81 -21.49
N GLU A 188 4.38 -14.08 -21.10
CA GLU A 188 4.36 -13.19 -19.96
C GLU A 188 3.44 -13.73 -18.86
N ARG A 189 3.51 -13.15 -17.68
CA ARG A 189 2.61 -13.45 -16.57
C ARG A 189 1.14 -13.36 -16.99
N GLY A 190 0.32 -14.34 -16.63
CA GLY A 190 -1.09 -14.40 -17.05
C GLY A 190 -1.28 -14.71 -18.52
N SER A 191 -0.29 -15.33 -19.16
CA SER A 191 -0.41 -15.81 -20.55
C SER A 191 -0.08 -17.31 -20.67
N PHE A 192 -0.45 -17.89 -21.80
CA PHE A 192 -0.11 -19.26 -22.15
C PHE A 192 0.23 -19.38 -23.61
N ARG A 193 0.98 -20.43 -23.97
CA ARG A 193 1.28 -20.80 -25.36
C ARG A 193 1.05 -22.28 -25.60
N VAL A 194 0.79 -22.63 -26.85
CA VAL A 194 0.48 -24.01 -27.27
C VAL A 194 1.46 -24.46 -28.33
N ARG A 195 2.16 -25.56 -28.06
CA ARG A 195 3.12 -26.15 -29.02
C ARG A 195 2.83 -27.66 -29.18
N GLY A 196 2.09 -28.00 -30.22
CA GLY A 196 1.65 -29.39 -30.44
C GLY A 196 0.73 -29.86 -29.31
N ASP A 197 1.11 -30.92 -28.63
CA ASP A 197 0.37 -31.50 -27.51
C ASP A 197 0.84 -30.95 -26.13
N VAL A 198 1.45 -29.79 -26.12
CA VAL A 198 1.95 -29.12 -24.91
C VAL A 198 1.34 -27.76 -24.74
N VAL A 199 0.81 -27.49 -23.55
CA VAL A 199 0.38 -26.16 -23.10
C VAL A 199 1.34 -25.66 -22.01
N GLU A 200 1.97 -24.53 -22.23
CA GLU A 200 2.83 -23.86 -21.27
C GLU A 200 2.12 -22.63 -20.73
N ILE A 201 1.99 -22.52 -19.43
CA ILE A 201 1.20 -21.51 -18.73
C ILE A 201 2.12 -20.73 -17.79
N TYR A 202 2.09 -19.40 -17.87
CA TYR A 202 2.77 -18.55 -16.91
C TYR A 202 1.77 -18.07 -15.87
N PRO A 203 1.86 -18.55 -14.60
CA PRO A 203 0.87 -18.24 -13.59
C PRO A 203 0.72 -16.75 -13.33
N ALA A 204 -0.52 -16.27 -13.17
CA ALA A 204 -0.81 -14.85 -12.95
C ALA A 204 -0.37 -14.37 -11.55
N GLN A 205 -0.40 -15.23 -10.55
CA GLN A 205 0.04 -14.96 -9.18
C GLN A 205 1.57 -14.96 -9.03
N GLY A 206 2.31 -15.24 -10.10
CA GLY A 206 3.75 -15.17 -10.15
C GLY A 206 4.46 -16.49 -9.88
N GLY A 207 5.77 -16.41 -9.86
CA GLY A 207 6.71 -17.53 -9.85
C GLY A 207 7.66 -17.36 -11.04
N ASP A 208 8.94 -17.68 -10.87
CA ASP A 208 9.92 -17.64 -11.96
C ASP A 208 9.92 -18.97 -12.72
N TYR A 209 8.72 -19.51 -12.99
CA TYR A 209 8.54 -20.80 -13.66
C TYR A 209 7.29 -20.83 -14.54
N LEU A 210 7.31 -21.71 -15.53
CA LEU A 210 6.16 -22.09 -16.32
C LEU A 210 5.58 -23.42 -15.86
N ILE A 211 4.26 -23.52 -15.88
CA ILE A 211 3.56 -24.81 -15.76
C ILE A 211 3.44 -25.39 -17.16
N ARG A 212 4.08 -26.50 -17.38
CA ARG A 212 4.04 -27.24 -18.63
C ARG A 212 3.15 -28.46 -18.50
N VAL A 213 2.06 -28.47 -19.26
CA VAL A 213 1.07 -29.56 -19.33
C VAL A 213 1.24 -30.30 -20.65
N GLU A 214 1.59 -31.59 -20.59
CA GLU A 214 1.79 -32.45 -21.74
C GLU A 214 0.59 -33.39 -21.88
N PHE A 215 0.05 -33.50 -23.10
CA PHE A 215 -1.12 -34.31 -23.41
C PHE A 215 -0.73 -35.53 -24.24
N PHE A 216 -1.40 -36.64 -24.01
CA PHE A 216 -1.37 -37.81 -24.89
C PHE A 216 -2.79 -38.17 -25.29
N GLY A 217 -3.21 -37.70 -26.48
CA GLY A 217 -4.62 -37.75 -26.89
C GLY A 217 -5.46 -36.84 -25.99
N ASP A 218 -6.49 -37.40 -25.38
CA ASP A 218 -7.42 -36.71 -24.48
C ASP A 218 -7.06 -36.85 -23.01
N GLU A 219 -5.84 -37.25 -22.72
CA GLU A 219 -5.37 -37.47 -21.34
C GLU A 219 -4.16 -36.59 -21.05
N ILE A 220 -4.11 -36.01 -19.83
CA ILE A 220 -2.96 -35.28 -19.33
C ILE A 220 -1.90 -36.32 -18.91
N ASP A 221 -0.79 -36.40 -19.66
CA ASP A 221 0.29 -37.33 -19.41
C ASP A 221 1.19 -36.87 -18.28
N ARG A 222 1.58 -35.58 -18.29
CA ARG A 222 2.51 -35.04 -17.32
C ARG A 222 2.31 -33.55 -17.08
N ILE A 223 2.56 -33.12 -15.83
CA ILE A 223 2.58 -31.70 -15.46
C ILE A 223 3.94 -31.41 -14.79
N THR A 224 4.64 -30.38 -15.23
CA THR A 224 5.96 -30.00 -14.72
C THR A 224 6.09 -28.49 -14.53
N GLU A 225 6.85 -28.09 -13.54
CA GLU A 225 7.40 -26.74 -13.43
C GLU A 225 8.71 -26.65 -14.20
N THR A 226 8.83 -25.64 -15.06
CA THR A 226 9.98 -25.47 -15.95
C THR A 226 10.50 -24.04 -15.92
N ASP A 227 11.80 -23.89 -16.12
CA ASP A 227 12.44 -22.59 -16.30
C ASP A 227 11.97 -21.92 -17.61
N PRO A 228 11.50 -20.67 -17.59
CA PRO A 228 10.98 -19.98 -18.76
C PRO A 228 12.00 -19.80 -19.90
N LEU A 229 13.28 -19.64 -19.56
CA LEU A 229 14.36 -19.35 -20.50
C LEU A 229 15.02 -20.62 -21.06
N THR A 230 15.35 -21.53 -20.13
CA THR A 230 16.13 -22.73 -20.49
C THR A 230 15.26 -23.95 -20.78
N GLY A 231 14.00 -23.95 -20.32
CA GLY A 231 13.10 -25.11 -20.39
C GLY A 231 13.51 -26.24 -19.45
N GLN A 232 14.43 -25.99 -18.50
CA GLN A 232 14.84 -27.00 -17.52
C GLN A 232 13.67 -27.33 -16.58
N VAL A 233 13.40 -28.62 -16.41
CA VAL A 233 12.37 -29.07 -15.46
C VAL A 233 12.89 -28.94 -14.02
N TYR A 234 12.15 -28.20 -13.19
CA TYR A 234 12.41 -28.07 -11.75
C TYR A 234 11.82 -29.24 -10.98
N THR A 235 10.54 -29.52 -11.21
CA THR A 235 9.83 -30.59 -10.52
C THR A 235 8.67 -31.11 -11.35
N SER A 236 8.18 -32.32 -11.03
CA SER A 236 6.95 -32.89 -11.58
C SER A 236 5.84 -32.74 -10.56
N LEU A 237 4.65 -32.38 -11.01
CA LEU A 237 3.50 -32.10 -10.17
C LEU A 237 2.46 -33.20 -10.30
N GLU A 238 1.92 -33.66 -9.18
CA GLU A 238 0.78 -34.58 -9.13
C GLU A 238 -0.59 -33.83 -9.23
N HIS A 239 -0.58 -32.53 -9.00
CA HIS A 239 -1.74 -31.67 -9.09
C HIS A 239 -1.29 -30.22 -9.21
N ILE A 240 -2.06 -29.42 -9.95
CA ILE A 240 -1.92 -27.96 -10.02
C ILE A 240 -3.27 -27.28 -10.08
N SER A 241 -3.42 -26.18 -9.38
CA SER A 241 -4.53 -25.21 -9.49
C SER A 241 -4.05 -23.98 -10.23
N ILE A 242 -4.66 -23.65 -11.37
CA ILE A 242 -4.40 -22.42 -12.12
C ILE A 242 -5.46 -21.41 -11.71
N PHE A 243 -5.05 -20.34 -11.05
CA PHE A 243 -5.92 -19.28 -10.58
C PHE A 243 -6.19 -18.25 -11.67
N PRO A 244 -7.34 -17.54 -11.61
CA PRO A 244 -7.67 -16.49 -12.56
C PRO A 244 -6.60 -15.38 -12.62
N ALA A 245 -6.43 -14.81 -13.82
CA ALA A 245 -5.51 -13.68 -14.04
C ALA A 245 -6.09 -12.32 -13.61
N SER A 246 -7.31 -12.30 -13.10
CA SER A 246 -8.00 -11.10 -12.62
C SER A 246 -8.91 -11.44 -11.44
N HIS A 247 -9.13 -10.51 -10.54
CA HIS A 247 -10.13 -10.65 -9.46
C HIS A 247 -11.58 -10.52 -9.97
N TYR A 248 -11.79 -9.94 -11.16
CA TYR A 248 -13.09 -9.75 -11.78
C TYR A 248 -13.31 -10.79 -12.90
N VAL A 249 -13.37 -12.05 -12.51
CA VAL A 249 -13.63 -13.16 -13.42
C VAL A 249 -15.04 -13.66 -13.21
N VAL A 250 -15.82 -13.75 -14.30
CA VAL A 250 -17.22 -14.14 -14.27
C VAL A 250 -17.49 -15.07 -15.46
N SER A 251 -18.30 -16.10 -15.25
CA SER A 251 -18.67 -17.03 -16.32
C SER A 251 -19.42 -16.34 -17.46
N GLN A 252 -19.30 -16.86 -18.67
CA GLN A 252 -19.96 -16.32 -19.87
C GLN A 252 -21.47 -16.19 -19.72
N ASP A 253 -22.12 -17.11 -19.01
CA ASP A 253 -23.56 -17.05 -18.79
C ASP A 253 -23.94 -15.89 -17.83
N LYS A 254 -23.14 -15.63 -16.82
CA LYS A 254 -23.32 -14.46 -15.93
C LYS A 254 -23.09 -13.15 -16.69
N ILE A 255 -22.09 -13.09 -17.58
CA ILE A 255 -21.84 -11.92 -18.44
C ILE A 255 -23.05 -11.61 -19.32
N LYS A 256 -23.63 -12.63 -19.98
CA LYS A 256 -24.84 -12.44 -20.80
C LYS A 256 -26.00 -11.87 -19.98
N ALA A 257 -26.27 -12.46 -18.82
CA ALA A 257 -27.33 -12.00 -17.92
C ALA A 257 -27.06 -10.59 -17.39
N ALA A 258 -25.79 -10.25 -17.11
CA ALA A 258 -25.40 -8.91 -16.70
C ALA A 258 -25.61 -7.88 -17.81
N CYS A 259 -25.23 -8.20 -19.06
CA CYS A 259 -25.42 -7.33 -20.21
C CYS A 259 -26.90 -6.94 -20.39
N GLU A 260 -27.83 -7.90 -20.27
CA GLU A 260 -29.28 -7.63 -20.35
C GLU A 260 -29.74 -6.66 -19.26
N LYS A 261 -29.25 -6.83 -18.02
CA LYS A 261 -29.57 -5.93 -16.90
C LYS A 261 -28.96 -4.54 -17.10
N ILE A 262 -27.73 -4.45 -17.59
CA ILE A 262 -27.05 -3.18 -17.89
C ILE A 262 -27.79 -2.40 -18.97
N GLU A 263 -28.20 -3.06 -20.07
CA GLU A 263 -28.99 -2.44 -21.14
C GLU A 263 -30.32 -1.92 -20.63
N LYS A 264 -31.03 -2.69 -19.81
CA LYS A 264 -32.28 -2.27 -19.20
C LYS A 264 -32.10 -1.01 -18.30
N GLU A 265 -31.10 -1.02 -17.43
CA GLU A 265 -30.78 0.12 -16.58
C GLU A 265 -30.44 1.35 -17.41
N MET A 266 -29.64 1.18 -18.48
CA MET A 266 -29.29 2.25 -19.43
C MET A 266 -30.57 2.84 -20.05
N GLU A 267 -31.48 2.02 -20.56
CA GLU A 267 -32.72 2.50 -21.17
C GLU A 267 -33.58 3.29 -20.16
N GLU A 268 -33.64 2.80 -18.93
CA GLU A 268 -34.37 3.50 -17.85
C GLU A 268 -33.70 4.84 -17.55
N ARG A 269 -32.36 4.91 -17.49
CA ARG A 269 -31.64 6.14 -17.23
C ARG A 269 -31.71 7.14 -18.39
N VAL A 270 -31.69 6.66 -19.64
CA VAL A 270 -31.89 7.49 -20.83
C VAL A 270 -33.29 8.11 -20.83
N ARG A 271 -34.32 7.33 -20.49
CA ARG A 271 -35.71 7.85 -20.36
C ARG A 271 -35.80 8.91 -19.26
N PHE A 272 -35.16 8.68 -18.12
CA PHE A 272 -35.09 9.65 -17.03
C PHE A 272 -34.44 10.95 -17.49
N PHE A 273 -33.27 10.94 -18.10
CA PHE A 273 -32.61 12.15 -18.59
C PHE A 273 -33.40 12.90 -19.65
N LYS A 274 -34.05 12.18 -20.56
CA LYS A 274 -34.95 12.82 -21.54
C LYS A 274 -36.16 13.48 -20.89
N SER A 275 -36.73 12.92 -19.82
CA SER A 275 -37.84 13.50 -19.09
C SER A 275 -37.44 14.78 -18.32
N GLU A 276 -36.17 14.92 -17.97
CA GLU A 276 -35.57 16.07 -17.31
C GLU A 276 -34.95 17.09 -18.31
N ASP A 277 -35.17 16.89 -19.61
CA ASP A 277 -34.62 17.74 -20.70
C ASP A 277 -33.06 17.72 -20.78
N LYS A 278 -32.42 16.71 -20.20
CA LYS A 278 -30.96 16.47 -20.19
C LYS A 278 -30.53 15.59 -21.36
N LEU A 279 -30.55 16.16 -22.57
CA LEU A 279 -30.34 15.40 -23.81
C LEU A 279 -28.87 14.96 -23.98
N ILE A 280 -27.92 15.78 -23.52
CA ILE A 280 -26.47 15.48 -23.60
C ILE A 280 -26.13 14.31 -22.68
N GLU A 281 -26.64 14.31 -21.46
CA GLU A 281 -26.46 13.24 -20.48
C GLU A 281 -27.08 11.93 -20.98
N ALA A 282 -28.28 12.03 -21.62
CA ALA A 282 -28.95 10.88 -22.20
C ALA A 282 -28.14 10.24 -23.35
N GLN A 283 -27.54 11.06 -24.22
CA GLN A 283 -26.70 10.58 -25.32
C GLN A 283 -25.39 9.98 -24.76
N ARG A 284 -24.73 10.67 -23.87
CA ARG A 284 -23.45 10.27 -23.26
C ARG A 284 -23.55 8.89 -22.61
N ILE A 285 -24.55 8.68 -21.74
CA ILE A 285 -24.72 7.40 -21.07
C ILE A 285 -25.07 6.29 -22.04
N ALA A 286 -25.87 6.55 -23.06
CA ALA A 286 -26.24 5.56 -24.08
C ALA A 286 -25.00 5.11 -24.90
N GLU A 287 -24.23 6.07 -25.41
CA GLU A 287 -23.03 5.76 -26.22
C GLU A 287 -22.01 4.97 -25.42
N ARG A 288 -21.71 5.41 -24.20
CA ARG A 288 -20.74 4.73 -23.33
C ARG A 288 -21.18 3.32 -22.97
N THR A 289 -22.42 3.15 -22.52
CA THR A 289 -22.91 1.85 -22.05
C THR A 289 -23.04 0.85 -23.19
N ASN A 290 -23.50 1.27 -24.40
CA ASN A 290 -23.55 0.40 -25.55
C ASN A 290 -22.16 -0.12 -25.95
N PHE A 291 -21.15 0.77 -25.94
CA PHE A 291 -19.77 0.38 -26.23
C PHE A 291 -19.24 -0.63 -25.19
N ASP A 292 -19.46 -0.35 -23.90
CA ASP A 292 -19.00 -1.22 -22.82
C ASP A 292 -19.70 -2.61 -22.88
N VAL A 293 -21.00 -2.66 -23.21
CA VAL A 293 -21.76 -3.93 -23.38
C VAL A 293 -21.27 -4.72 -24.59
N GLU A 294 -20.96 -4.06 -25.72
CA GLU A 294 -20.38 -4.72 -26.88
C GLU A 294 -19.05 -5.38 -26.53
N MET A 295 -18.16 -4.65 -25.85
CA MET A 295 -16.87 -5.17 -25.38
C MET A 295 -17.05 -6.37 -24.43
N LEU A 296 -17.98 -6.28 -23.48
CA LEU A 296 -18.26 -7.38 -22.55
C LEU A 296 -18.75 -8.64 -23.26
N ARG A 297 -19.58 -8.51 -24.31
CA ARG A 297 -20.08 -9.64 -25.09
C ARG A 297 -19.01 -10.31 -25.95
N GLU A 298 -18.12 -9.50 -26.54
CA GLU A 298 -17.10 -10.00 -27.49
C GLU A 298 -15.85 -10.54 -26.76
N THR A 299 -15.41 -9.87 -25.69
CA THR A 299 -14.13 -10.17 -25.03
C THR A 299 -14.26 -10.61 -23.57
N GLY A 300 -15.46 -10.50 -22.98
CA GLY A 300 -15.67 -10.72 -21.55
C GLY A 300 -15.12 -9.61 -20.65
N PHE A 301 -14.63 -8.52 -21.24
CA PHE A 301 -14.01 -7.41 -20.50
C PHE A 301 -14.35 -6.05 -21.14
N CYS A 302 -14.42 -5.00 -20.30
CA CYS A 302 -14.45 -3.61 -20.78
C CYS A 302 -13.68 -2.69 -19.84
N SER A 303 -13.24 -1.53 -20.34
CA SER A 303 -12.56 -0.54 -19.50
C SER A 303 -13.50 0.03 -18.44
N GLY A 304 -13.14 -0.14 -17.16
CA GLY A 304 -13.99 0.24 -16.02
C GLY A 304 -15.08 -0.80 -15.72
N ILE A 305 -14.82 -2.08 -15.99
CA ILE A 305 -15.71 -3.22 -15.71
C ILE A 305 -16.22 -3.23 -14.25
N GLU A 306 -15.40 -2.72 -13.34
CA GLU A 306 -15.75 -2.59 -11.92
C GLU A 306 -17.01 -1.75 -11.67
N ASN A 307 -17.35 -0.81 -12.57
CA ASN A 307 -18.58 -0.02 -12.47
C ASN A 307 -19.87 -0.81 -12.74
N TYR A 308 -19.74 -2.02 -13.27
CA TYR A 308 -20.83 -2.95 -13.51
C TYR A 308 -20.83 -4.12 -12.52
N SER A 309 -20.02 -4.07 -11.47
CA SER A 309 -19.86 -5.15 -10.46
C SER A 309 -21.18 -5.64 -9.87
N ARG A 310 -22.15 -4.76 -9.61
CA ARG A 310 -23.49 -5.13 -9.15
C ARG A 310 -24.17 -6.14 -10.09
N HIS A 311 -24.16 -5.87 -11.38
CA HIS A 311 -24.79 -6.73 -12.37
C HIS A 311 -24.00 -8.01 -12.64
N LEU A 312 -22.67 -7.91 -12.69
CA LEU A 312 -21.77 -9.05 -12.90
C LEU A 312 -21.84 -10.05 -11.75
N ASN A 313 -21.89 -9.56 -10.51
CA ASN A 313 -22.00 -10.40 -9.33
C ASN A 313 -23.46 -10.78 -8.99
N GLY A 314 -24.43 -10.32 -9.79
CA GLY A 314 -25.87 -10.61 -9.57
C GLY A 314 -26.45 -10.01 -8.29
N MET A 315 -25.82 -8.96 -7.75
CA MET A 315 -26.19 -8.32 -6.50
C MET A 315 -27.39 -7.39 -6.63
N GLU A 316 -28.12 -7.16 -5.54
CA GLU A 316 -29.17 -6.16 -5.46
C GLU A 316 -28.59 -4.76 -5.25
N GLU A 317 -29.40 -3.73 -5.51
CA GLU A 317 -29.02 -2.34 -5.29
C GLU A 317 -28.67 -2.08 -3.82
N GLY A 318 -27.52 -1.46 -3.58
CA GLY A 318 -27.04 -1.14 -2.24
C GLY A 318 -26.47 -2.30 -1.44
N ALA A 319 -26.40 -3.50 -2.02
CA ALA A 319 -25.79 -4.65 -1.35
C ALA A 319 -24.32 -4.36 -0.96
N MET A 320 -23.87 -5.03 0.10
CA MET A 320 -22.48 -4.94 0.56
C MET A 320 -21.54 -5.55 -0.50
N PRO A 321 -20.52 -4.83 -0.97
CA PRO A 321 -19.60 -5.35 -1.97
C PRO A 321 -18.70 -6.44 -1.37
N HIS A 322 -18.31 -7.43 -2.19
CA HIS A 322 -17.26 -8.36 -1.81
C HIS A 322 -15.90 -7.65 -1.78
N THR A 323 -15.12 -7.97 -0.77
CA THR A 323 -13.80 -7.37 -0.53
C THR A 323 -12.75 -8.44 -0.24
N LEU A 324 -11.51 -8.05 0.03
CA LEU A 324 -10.48 -8.99 0.49
C LEU A 324 -10.90 -9.74 1.75
N MET A 325 -11.70 -9.10 2.62
CA MET A 325 -12.11 -9.68 3.90
C MET A 325 -12.98 -10.94 3.72
N ASP A 326 -13.75 -11.00 2.63
CA ASP A 326 -14.59 -12.15 2.29
C ASP A 326 -13.78 -13.39 1.87
N TYR A 327 -12.52 -13.23 1.47
CA TYR A 327 -11.62 -14.33 1.13
C TYR A 327 -11.03 -15.05 2.35
N PHE A 328 -11.11 -14.44 3.56
CA PHE A 328 -10.60 -15.05 4.80
C PHE A 328 -11.55 -16.10 5.40
N GLY A 329 -12.83 -16.07 5.04
CA GLY A 329 -13.86 -16.87 5.71
C GLY A 329 -14.25 -16.29 7.08
N ASP A 330 -14.77 -17.15 7.99
CA ASP A 330 -15.43 -16.66 9.21
C ASP A 330 -14.49 -16.57 10.44
N ASP A 331 -13.36 -17.28 10.45
CA ASP A 331 -12.48 -17.38 11.63
C ASP A 331 -11.06 -16.85 11.32
N TYR A 332 -10.88 -15.56 11.43
CA TYR A 332 -9.58 -14.90 11.22
C TYR A 332 -9.36 -13.73 12.20
N LEU A 333 -8.11 -13.30 12.32
CA LEU A 333 -7.72 -12.18 13.16
C LEU A 333 -7.50 -10.93 12.30
N ILE A 334 -8.06 -9.80 12.71
CA ILE A 334 -7.72 -8.49 12.16
C ILE A 334 -6.76 -7.79 13.11
N ILE A 335 -5.68 -7.23 12.60
CA ILE A 335 -4.78 -6.36 13.33
C ILE A 335 -4.77 -5.00 12.62
N ILE A 336 -5.10 -3.93 13.33
CA ILE A 336 -5.03 -2.58 12.79
C ILE A 336 -3.82 -1.87 13.41
N ASP A 337 -2.78 -1.69 12.60
CA ASP A 337 -1.59 -0.96 13.05
C ASP A 337 -1.80 0.56 12.93
N GLU A 338 -1.22 1.31 13.86
CA GLU A 338 -1.46 2.75 14.06
C GLU A 338 -2.97 3.07 13.99
N SER A 339 -3.77 2.34 14.77
CA SER A 339 -5.23 2.31 14.70
C SER A 339 -5.87 3.70 14.85
N HIS A 340 -5.29 4.58 15.66
CA HIS A 340 -5.72 5.97 15.83
C HIS A 340 -5.73 6.80 14.52
N ILE A 341 -5.01 6.34 13.47
CA ILE A 341 -5.02 6.94 12.12
C ILE A 341 -5.83 6.06 11.17
N THR A 342 -5.63 4.74 11.23
CA THR A 342 -6.18 3.79 10.29
C THR A 342 -7.70 3.67 10.40
N VAL A 343 -8.26 3.65 11.62
CA VAL A 343 -9.71 3.56 11.84
C VAL A 343 -10.46 4.78 11.28
N PRO A 344 -10.05 6.04 11.57
CA PRO A 344 -10.66 7.21 10.95
C PRO A 344 -10.55 7.22 9.42
N GLN A 345 -9.46 6.68 8.86
CA GLN A 345 -9.29 6.56 7.41
C GLN A 345 -10.29 5.58 6.81
N ILE A 346 -10.47 4.38 7.40
CA ILE A 346 -11.50 3.41 6.99
C ILE A 346 -12.87 4.07 6.99
N ARG A 347 -13.22 4.79 8.07
CA ARG A 347 -14.50 5.48 8.22
C ARG A 347 -14.74 6.55 7.15
N GLY A 348 -13.69 7.26 6.73
CA GLY A 348 -13.78 8.37 5.76
C GLY A 348 -13.89 7.94 4.29
N MET A 349 -13.47 6.73 3.93
CA MET A 349 -13.34 6.30 2.53
C MET A 349 -14.67 6.27 1.78
N PHE A 350 -15.72 5.74 2.38
CA PHE A 350 -17.03 5.60 1.74
C PHE A 350 -17.65 6.94 1.30
N ALA A 351 -17.62 7.94 2.18
CA ALA A 351 -18.26 9.23 1.90
C ALA A 351 -17.60 9.97 0.73
N GLY A 352 -16.27 9.92 0.64
CA GLY A 352 -15.50 10.54 -0.44
C GLY A 352 -15.79 9.90 -1.80
N ASP A 353 -15.80 8.57 -1.87
CA ASP A 353 -16.12 7.83 -3.10
C ASP A 353 -17.55 8.06 -3.55
N ARG A 354 -18.51 8.02 -2.63
CA ARG A 354 -19.94 8.25 -2.91
C ARG A 354 -20.21 9.62 -3.50
N SER A 355 -19.62 10.68 -2.93
CA SER A 355 -19.81 12.05 -3.41
C SER A 355 -19.30 12.22 -4.84
N ARG A 356 -18.13 11.71 -5.16
CA ARG A 356 -17.54 11.73 -6.51
C ARG A 356 -18.41 11.00 -7.53
N LYS A 357 -18.84 9.79 -7.21
CA LYS A 357 -19.62 8.93 -8.12
C LYS A 357 -21.04 9.47 -8.33
N ASN A 358 -21.69 10.06 -7.33
CA ASN A 358 -22.98 10.73 -7.51
C ASN A 358 -22.92 11.77 -8.63
N THR A 359 -21.87 12.59 -8.66
CA THR A 359 -21.68 13.59 -9.72
C THR A 359 -21.55 12.92 -11.10
N LEU A 360 -20.79 11.82 -11.22
CA LEU A 360 -20.68 11.10 -12.50
C LEU A 360 -22.02 10.50 -12.97
N VAL A 361 -22.84 10.01 -12.06
CA VAL A 361 -24.17 9.45 -12.35
C VAL A 361 -25.15 10.57 -12.72
N ASP A 362 -25.15 11.70 -12.01
CA ASP A 362 -26.08 12.81 -12.23
C ASP A 362 -25.85 13.53 -13.58
N TYR A 363 -24.63 13.47 -14.11
CA TYR A 363 -24.24 14.05 -15.39
C TYR A 363 -24.04 13.02 -16.52
N GLY A 364 -24.53 11.79 -16.35
CA GLY A 364 -24.61 10.78 -17.40
C GLY A 364 -23.27 10.17 -17.82
N PHE A 365 -22.24 10.21 -16.98
CA PHE A 365 -20.96 9.54 -17.24
C PHE A 365 -20.98 8.07 -16.81
N ARG A 366 -21.79 7.73 -15.79
CA ARG A 366 -21.94 6.37 -15.27
C ARG A 366 -23.40 6.06 -14.97
N LEU A 367 -23.73 4.76 -15.02
CA LEU A 367 -25.04 4.25 -14.57
C LEU A 367 -25.17 4.32 -13.04
N PRO A 368 -26.37 4.36 -12.48
CA PRO A 368 -26.59 4.28 -11.04
C PRO A 368 -25.93 3.05 -10.38
N SER A 369 -25.83 1.94 -11.07
CA SER A 369 -25.14 0.72 -10.58
C SER A 369 -23.66 0.94 -10.25
N ALA A 370 -23.00 1.94 -10.84
CA ALA A 370 -21.62 2.29 -10.51
C ALA A 370 -21.46 2.76 -9.05
N LEU A 371 -22.54 3.18 -8.39
CA LEU A 371 -22.54 3.55 -6.97
C LEU A 371 -22.30 2.36 -6.04
N ASP A 372 -22.56 1.14 -6.51
CA ASP A 372 -22.37 -0.09 -5.73
C ASP A 372 -20.94 -0.67 -5.85
N ASN A 373 -20.16 -0.20 -6.81
CA ASN A 373 -18.70 -0.39 -6.80
C ASN A 373 -18.07 0.62 -5.83
N ARG A 374 -18.00 0.29 -4.57
CA ARG A 374 -17.64 1.20 -3.48
C ARG A 374 -16.83 0.48 -2.40
N PRO A 375 -16.08 1.22 -1.57
CA PRO A 375 -15.58 0.62 -0.34
C PRO A 375 -16.72 0.26 0.61
N LEU A 376 -16.45 -0.62 1.56
CA LEU A 376 -17.35 -0.83 2.69
C LEU A 376 -17.62 0.49 3.40
N ASN A 377 -18.85 0.71 3.84
CA ASN A 377 -19.09 1.70 4.87
C ASN A 377 -18.60 1.17 6.23
N PHE A 378 -18.55 2.03 7.24
CA PHE A 378 -17.93 1.63 8.50
C PHE A 378 -18.71 0.55 9.25
N GLU A 379 -20.05 0.56 9.18
CA GLU A 379 -20.92 -0.46 9.79
C GLU A 379 -20.73 -1.83 9.09
N GLU A 380 -20.59 -1.83 7.77
CA GLU A 380 -20.29 -3.04 6.99
C GLU A 380 -18.89 -3.59 7.33
N PHE A 381 -17.90 -2.72 7.51
CA PHE A 381 -16.57 -3.11 7.97
C PHE A 381 -16.65 -3.78 9.36
N GLU A 382 -17.42 -3.22 10.29
CA GLU A 382 -17.59 -3.78 11.62
C GLU A 382 -18.26 -5.17 11.59
N GLN A 383 -19.11 -5.46 10.60
CA GLN A 383 -19.74 -6.78 10.44
C GLN A 383 -18.75 -7.89 10.05
N HIS A 384 -17.60 -7.53 9.46
CA HIS A 384 -16.53 -8.49 9.13
C HIS A 384 -15.59 -8.80 10.30
N ILE A 385 -15.78 -8.14 11.44
CA ILE A 385 -14.88 -8.30 12.59
C ILE A 385 -15.36 -9.44 13.47
N ASP A 386 -14.65 -10.57 13.44
CA ASP A 386 -14.76 -11.62 14.46
C ASP A 386 -13.86 -11.27 15.66
N GLN A 387 -12.58 -11.11 15.42
CA GLN A 387 -11.60 -10.70 16.43
C GLN A 387 -10.66 -9.62 15.86
N LEU A 388 -10.50 -8.54 16.62
CA LEU A 388 -9.67 -7.42 16.20
C LEU A 388 -8.72 -6.95 17.30
N MET A 389 -7.45 -6.78 16.94
CA MET A 389 -6.42 -6.17 17.77
C MET A 389 -6.07 -4.78 17.26
N PHE A 390 -6.34 -3.77 18.04
CA PHE A 390 -5.82 -2.43 17.81
C PHE A 390 -4.37 -2.35 18.28
N VAL A 391 -3.52 -1.74 17.50
CA VAL A 391 -2.11 -1.50 17.84
C VAL A 391 -1.82 -0.01 17.68
N SER A 392 -1.49 0.65 18.76
CA SER A 392 -1.20 2.09 18.78
C SER A 392 -0.34 2.50 19.97
N ALA A 393 0.45 3.55 19.82
CA ALA A 393 1.10 4.23 20.94
C ALA A 393 0.17 5.25 21.61
N THR A 394 -0.91 5.63 20.94
CA THR A 394 -1.87 6.66 21.33
C THR A 394 -3.28 6.27 20.85
N PRO A 395 -3.91 5.24 21.44
CA PRO A 395 -5.29 4.87 21.11
C PRO A 395 -6.22 6.09 21.19
N SER A 396 -7.28 6.08 20.39
CA SER A 396 -8.30 7.13 20.33
C SER A 396 -9.60 6.66 20.97
N ASP A 397 -10.60 7.54 20.99
CA ASP A 397 -11.90 7.27 21.63
C ASP A 397 -12.55 5.99 21.13
N TYR A 398 -12.42 5.68 19.83
CA TYR A 398 -13.04 4.47 19.25
C TYR A 398 -12.46 3.19 19.85
N GLU A 399 -11.14 3.10 19.99
CA GLU A 399 -10.48 1.97 20.62
C GLU A 399 -10.90 1.87 22.09
N GLU A 400 -10.92 3.00 22.81
CA GLU A 400 -11.30 3.06 24.23
C GLU A 400 -12.74 2.64 24.51
N GLU A 401 -13.66 2.97 23.59
CA GLU A 401 -15.08 2.61 23.71
C GLU A 401 -15.35 1.12 23.43
N HIS A 402 -14.51 0.47 22.60
CA HIS A 402 -14.77 -0.90 22.13
C HIS A 402 -13.89 -1.95 22.79
N GLU A 403 -12.71 -1.59 23.29
CA GLU A 403 -11.78 -2.56 23.85
C GLU A 403 -12.31 -3.26 25.11
N LEU A 404 -12.21 -4.58 25.12
CA LEU A 404 -12.51 -5.43 26.29
C LEU A 404 -11.25 -5.70 27.12
N LEU A 405 -10.08 -5.48 26.53
CA LEU A 405 -8.78 -5.59 27.18
C LEU A 405 -7.83 -4.57 26.59
N ARG A 406 -7.12 -3.84 27.44
CA ARG A 406 -5.96 -3.03 27.06
C ARG A 406 -4.73 -3.56 27.78
N THR A 407 -3.69 -3.87 27.02
CA THR A 407 -2.39 -4.19 27.59
C THR A 407 -1.35 -3.16 27.13
N GLU A 408 -0.46 -2.79 28.06
CA GLU A 408 0.58 -1.79 27.81
C GLU A 408 1.92 -2.46 27.52
N GLN A 409 2.64 -1.95 26.54
CA GLN A 409 4.00 -2.34 26.20
C GLN A 409 4.87 -1.09 26.13
N VAL A 410 5.38 -0.67 27.29
CA VAL A 410 6.16 0.57 27.49
C VAL A 410 7.66 0.31 27.46
N ILE A 411 8.09 -0.87 27.89
CA ILE A 411 9.50 -1.23 27.98
C ILE A 411 10.10 -1.45 26.58
N ARG A 412 11.17 -0.72 26.29
CA ARG A 412 12.02 -0.97 25.11
C ARG A 412 13.14 -1.92 25.48
N PRO A 413 13.33 -3.03 24.76
CA PRO A 413 14.44 -3.98 25.03
C PRO A 413 15.82 -3.32 24.97
N THR A 414 15.96 -2.25 24.20
CA THR A 414 17.20 -1.46 24.05
C THR A 414 17.54 -0.59 25.25
N GLY A 415 16.63 -0.46 26.21
CA GLY A 415 16.77 0.42 27.37
C GLY A 415 16.57 1.92 27.09
N LEU A 416 16.25 2.29 25.83
CA LEU A 416 16.07 3.70 25.46
C LEU A 416 14.91 4.35 26.20
N LEU A 417 15.20 5.51 26.77
CA LEU A 417 14.23 6.31 27.50
C LEU A 417 13.40 7.17 26.54
N ASP A 418 12.18 7.50 26.94
CA ASP A 418 11.46 8.59 26.28
C ASP A 418 12.24 9.91 26.47
N PRO A 419 12.25 10.82 25.47
CA PRO A 419 13.04 12.03 25.51
C PRO A 419 12.56 12.98 26.62
N GLU A 420 13.48 13.80 27.13
CA GLU A 420 13.12 14.93 27.98
C GLU A 420 12.49 16.04 27.14
N ILE A 421 11.44 16.66 27.68
CA ILE A 421 10.74 17.76 27.02
C ILE A 421 11.02 19.04 27.78
N ASP A 422 11.55 20.03 27.05
CA ASP A 422 11.81 21.37 27.56
C ASP A 422 10.85 22.38 26.90
N ALA A 423 10.10 23.12 27.71
CA ALA A 423 9.19 24.15 27.23
C ALA A 423 9.88 25.52 27.30
N ARG A 424 10.02 26.20 26.17
CA ARG A 424 10.70 27.51 26.06
C ARG A 424 9.77 28.57 25.48
N PRO A 425 9.98 29.87 25.78
CA PRO A 425 9.14 30.94 25.24
C PRO A 425 9.26 31.08 23.72
N VAL A 426 8.20 31.60 23.10
CA VAL A 426 8.16 31.87 21.66
C VAL A 426 9.07 33.04 21.27
N GLU A 427 9.23 34.02 22.16
CA GLU A 427 10.16 35.14 21.92
C GLU A 427 11.60 34.67 21.80
N GLY A 428 12.24 34.94 20.65
CA GLY A 428 13.61 34.49 20.35
C GLY A 428 13.72 33.01 19.94
N GLN A 429 12.61 32.32 19.70
CA GLN A 429 12.60 30.88 19.39
C GLN A 429 13.52 30.49 18.21
N ILE A 430 13.63 31.33 17.18
CA ILE A 430 14.43 30.99 15.99
C ILE A 430 15.92 31.05 16.30
N ASP A 431 16.37 32.08 17.03
CA ASP A 431 17.79 32.20 17.41
C ASP A 431 18.20 31.07 18.38
N ASP A 432 17.33 30.75 19.34
CA ASP A 432 17.52 29.63 20.26
C ASP A 432 17.58 28.30 19.50
N LEU A 433 16.61 28.06 18.60
CA LEU A 433 16.56 26.86 17.76
C LEU A 433 17.85 26.69 16.93
N ILE A 434 18.34 27.75 16.29
CA ILE A 434 19.57 27.71 15.50
C ILE A 434 20.77 27.38 16.39
N SER A 435 20.82 27.93 17.61
CA SER A 435 21.86 27.60 18.58
C SER A 435 21.86 26.12 18.94
N GLU A 436 20.68 25.56 19.22
CA GLU A 436 20.53 24.13 19.53
C GLU A 436 20.86 23.23 18.32
N ILE A 437 20.39 23.59 17.13
CA ILE A 437 20.74 22.88 15.90
C ILE A 437 22.26 22.81 15.70
N LYS A 438 22.99 23.91 15.88
CA LYS A 438 24.44 23.91 15.73
C LYS A 438 25.14 22.98 16.72
N LYS A 439 24.66 22.91 17.97
CA LYS A 439 25.20 21.97 18.98
C LYS A 439 24.98 20.51 18.54
N GLU A 440 23.83 20.18 17.98
CA GLU A 440 23.55 18.83 17.52
C GLU A 440 24.35 18.46 16.25
N ILE A 441 24.54 19.41 15.33
CA ILE A 441 25.40 19.22 14.15
C ILE A 441 26.86 18.95 14.56
N GLU A 442 27.39 19.65 15.58
CA GLU A 442 28.74 19.39 16.08
C GLU A 442 28.90 17.96 16.61
N LYS A 443 27.84 17.37 17.15
CA LYS A 443 27.79 15.96 17.59
C LYS A 443 27.50 14.99 16.44
N LYS A 444 27.28 15.45 15.22
CA LYS A 444 26.84 14.69 14.03
C LYS A 444 25.45 14.07 14.21
N ASN A 445 24.61 14.66 14.99
CA ASN A 445 23.21 14.27 15.16
C ASN A 445 22.33 14.98 14.14
N LYS A 446 21.08 14.49 14.02
CA LYS A 446 20.05 15.03 13.11
C LYS A 446 18.95 15.71 13.90
N VAL A 447 18.33 16.72 13.28
CA VAL A 447 17.30 17.55 13.91
C VAL A 447 16.01 17.53 13.08
N LEU A 448 14.88 17.39 13.76
CA LEU A 448 13.56 17.49 13.20
C LEU A 448 12.86 18.75 13.72
N VAL A 449 12.31 19.57 12.82
CA VAL A 449 11.58 20.80 13.19
C VAL A 449 10.17 20.74 12.64
N THR A 450 9.16 20.93 13.51
CA THR A 450 7.75 20.96 13.10
C THR A 450 7.18 22.37 13.16
N THR A 451 6.52 22.78 12.08
CA THR A 451 5.84 24.07 11.94
C THR A 451 4.32 23.87 11.77
N LEU A 452 3.53 24.95 11.81
CA LEU A 452 2.09 24.90 11.63
C LEU A 452 1.64 25.08 10.20
N THR A 453 2.40 25.80 9.37
CA THR A 453 2.01 26.13 8.02
C THR A 453 3.12 25.87 7.01
N LYS A 454 2.73 25.62 5.75
CA LYS A 454 3.64 25.44 4.62
C LYS A 454 4.58 26.63 4.45
N ARG A 455 4.02 27.83 4.47
CA ARG A 455 4.79 29.07 4.33
C ARG A 455 5.84 29.22 5.45
N MET A 456 5.46 28.94 6.70
CA MET A 456 6.41 29.02 7.82
C MET A 456 7.55 28.02 7.68
N ALA A 457 7.25 26.80 7.17
CA ALA A 457 8.29 25.82 6.91
C ALA A 457 9.23 26.23 5.78
N GLU A 458 8.71 26.81 4.71
CA GLU A 458 9.48 27.34 3.58
C GLU A 458 10.38 28.52 4.03
N ASP A 459 9.79 29.54 4.65
CA ASP A 459 10.52 30.70 5.15
C ASP A 459 11.64 30.31 6.14
N LEU A 460 11.36 29.38 7.04
CA LEU A 460 12.34 28.87 8.01
C LEU A 460 13.47 28.07 7.31
N THR A 461 13.13 27.27 6.33
CA THR A 461 14.12 26.49 5.56
C THR A 461 15.06 27.42 4.81
N ASP A 462 14.55 28.46 4.15
CA ASP A 462 15.36 29.42 3.43
C ASP A 462 16.28 30.21 4.38
N TYR A 463 15.74 30.66 5.51
CA TYR A 463 16.54 31.33 6.53
C TYR A 463 17.68 30.42 7.07
N MET A 464 17.39 29.14 7.35
CA MET A 464 18.42 28.18 7.80
C MET A 464 19.52 27.97 6.74
N ARG A 465 19.15 27.94 5.45
CA ARG A 465 20.15 27.88 4.35
C ARG A 465 21.04 29.11 4.30
N GLU A 466 20.47 30.32 4.47
CA GLU A 466 21.22 31.58 4.51
C GLU A 466 22.24 31.61 5.63
N VAL A 467 21.94 31.03 6.79
CA VAL A 467 22.86 30.91 7.92
C VAL A 467 23.81 29.70 7.84
N GLY A 468 23.81 28.98 6.72
CA GLY A 468 24.75 27.91 6.39
C GLY A 468 24.41 26.54 6.97
N ILE A 469 23.15 26.29 7.34
CA ILE A 469 22.67 24.98 7.82
C ILE A 469 22.22 24.13 6.62
N ARG A 470 22.66 22.88 6.55
CA ARG A 470 22.20 21.90 5.56
C ARG A 470 20.79 21.43 5.94
N VAL A 471 19.77 21.96 5.30
CA VAL A 471 18.37 21.77 5.63
C VAL A 471 17.55 21.35 4.40
N LYS A 472 16.61 20.43 4.58
CA LYS A 472 15.54 20.11 3.61
C LYS A 472 14.17 20.34 4.24
N TYR A 473 13.20 20.54 3.37
CA TYR A 473 11.80 20.73 3.72
C TYR A 473 10.97 19.58 3.18
N LEU A 474 10.03 19.11 4.00
CA LEU A 474 9.12 18.01 3.67
C LEU A 474 7.66 18.49 3.74
N HIS A 475 6.91 18.37 2.64
CA HIS A 475 5.51 18.75 2.56
C HIS A 475 4.61 17.65 1.97
N SER A 476 3.28 17.86 2.01
CA SER A 476 2.28 16.89 1.60
C SER A 476 2.30 16.54 0.11
N ASP A 477 2.84 17.44 -0.71
CA ASP A 477 2.79 17.32 -2.17
C ASP A 477 4.02 16.57 -2.74
N ILE A 478 4.98 16.21 -1.88
CA ILE A 478 6.14 15.40 -2.23
C ILE A 478 5.69 13.95 -2.40
N ASP A 479 6.06 13.33 -3.52
CA ASP A 479 5.72 11.96 -3.80
C ASP A 479 6.41 10.95 -2.86
N THR A 480 5.97 9.71 -2.89
CA THR A 480 6.47 8.67 -1.98
C THR A 480 7.94 8.32 -2.22
N LEU A 481 8.40 8.38 -3.47
CA LEU A 481 9.78 8.05 -3.84
C LEU A 481 10.74 9.18 -3.43
N GLU A 482 10.40 10.43 -3.74
CA GLU A 482 11.19 11.59 -3.33
C GLU A 482 11.29 11.69 -1.81
N ARG A 483 10.21 11.37 -1.11
CA ARG A 483 10.19 11.31 0.36
C ARG A 483 11.14 10.24 0.90
N ALA A 484 11.13 9.02 0.34
CA ALA A 484 12.07 7.96 0.69
C ALA A 484 13.53 8.40 0.44
N GLN A 485 13.77 9.14 -0.65
CA GLN A 485 15.06 9.72 -0.97
C GLN A 485 15.50 10.77 0.06
N ILE A 486 14.60 11.66 0.49
CA ILE A 486 14.90 12.67 1.53
C ILE A 486 15.30 12.00 2.84
N ILE A 487 14.58 10.96 3.26
CA ILE A 487 14.90 10.21 4.48
C ILE A 487 16.27 9.54 4.36
N ARG A 488 16.54 8.91 3.22
CA ARG A 488 17.84 8.29 2.92
C ARG A 488 18.98 9.30 2.96
N ASP A 489 18.80 10.45 2.30
CA ASP A 489 19.77 11.52 2.23
C ASP A 489 20.13 12.05 3.63
N MET A 490 19.15 12.19 4.51
CA MET A 490 19.37 12.56 5.91
C MET A 490 20.22 11.53 6.64
N ARG A 491 19.92 10.24 6.46
CA ARG A 491 20.68 9.13 7.06
C ARG A 491 22.07 8.95 6.47
N LEU A 492 22.29 9.35 5.21
CA LEU A 492 23.59 9.36 4.55
C LEU A 492 24.41 10.63 4.82
N ASP A 493 23.98 11.48 5.76
CA ASP A 493 24.65 12.72 6.17
C ASP A 493 24.76 13.80 5.05
N ILE A 494 23.82 13.79 4.09
CA ILE A 494 23.75 14.81 3.04
C ILE A 494 23.24 16.14 3.59
N PHE A 495 22.30 16.09 4.55
CA PHE A 495 21.80 17.25 5.29
C PHE A 495 21.52 16.92 6.76
N ASP A 496 21.35 17.97 7.60
CA ASP A 496 21.30 17.82 9.07
C ASP A 496 19.92 18.08 9.66
N VAL A 497 19.12 18.92 9.01
CA VAL A 497 17.84 19.38 9.53
C VAL A 497 16.72 19.09 8.55
N LEU A 498 15.66 18.48 9.05
CA LEU A 498 14.42 18.27 8.31
C LEU A 498 13.30 19.14 8.91
N VAL A 499 12.75 20.03 8.10
CA VAL A 499 11.62 20.90 8.48
C VAL A 499 10.35 20.37 7.83
N GLY A 500 9.23 20.35 8.56
CA GLY A 500 7.96 19.94 7.99
C GLY A 500 6.75 20.32 8.84
N ILE A 501 5.55 20.18 8.28
CA ILE A 501 4.30 20.55 8.96
C ILE A 501 3.77 19.38 9.78
N ASN A 502 3.53 18.27 9.14
CA ASN A 502 2.98 17.05 9.72
C ASN A 502 3.86 15.85 9.39
N LEU A 503 4.95 15.76 10.12
CA LEU A 503 5.94 14.68 9.94
C LEU A 503 5.48 13.34 10.58
N LEU A 504 4.25 13.28 11.11
CA LEU A 504 3.69 12.12 11.80
C LEU A 504 3.12 11.08 10.84
N ARG A 505 2.56 11.52 9.70
CA ARG A 505 1.85 10.63 8.77
C ARG A 505 2.73 9.59 8.08
N GLU A 506 4.05 9.62 8.30
CA GLU A 506 4.98 9.10 7.32
C GLU A 506 5.96 8.03 7.80
N GLY A 507 5.72 7.45 8.97
CA GLY A 507 6.55 6.32 9.44
C GLY A 507 8.06 6.65 9.49
N LEU A 508 8.44 7.91 9.75
CA LEU A 508 9.82 8.34 9.82
C LEU A 508 10.58 7.56 10.90
N ASP A 509 11.35 6.58 10.47
CA ASP A 509 12.23 5.78 11.31
C ASP A 509 13.69 6.23 11.12
N ILE A 510 14.08 7.31 11.77
CA ILE A 510 15.43 7.88 11.70
C ILE A 510 16.05 7.86 13.09
N PRO A 511 16.84 6.82 13.43
CA PRO A 511 17.46 6.70 14.75
C PRO A 511 18.47 7.82 15.06
N GLU A 512 18.97 8.49 14.04
CA GLU A 512 19.95 9.56 14.14
C GLU A 512 19.36 10.88 14.65
N ILE A 513 18.02 11.02 14.76
CA ILE A 513 17.37 12.21 15.32
C ILE A 513 17.58 12.27 16.83
N SER A 514 18.29 13.30 17.28
CA SER A 514 18.50 13.61 18.71
C SER A 514 17.64 14.76 19.19
N LEU A 515 17.36 15.75 18.36
CA LEU A 515 16.52 16.90 18.70
C LEU A 515 15.24 16.94 17.85
N VAL A 516 14.11 17.07 18.53
CA VAL A 516 12.85 17.44 17.91
C VAL A 516 12.40 18.79 18.45
N ALA A 517 12.25 19.78 17.56
CA ALA A 517 11.76 21.10 17.91
C ALA A 517 10.33 21.31 17.40
N ILE A 518 9.45 21.72 18.29
CA ILE A 518 8.04 21.97 18.01
C ILE A 518 7.78 23.46 18.15
N LEU A 519 7.64 24.17 17.04
CA LEU A 519 7.32 25.59 17.03
C LEU A 519 5.83 25.82 17.28
N ASP A 520 5.51 26.90 17.97
CA ASP A 520 4.13 27.27 18.29
C ASP A 520 3.32 26.09 18.89
N ALA A 521 3.91 25.42 19.90
CA ALA A 521 3.32 24.25 20.50
C ALA A 521 2.00 24.53 21.25
N ASP A 522 1.76 25.79 21.64
CA ASP A 522 0.56 26.26 22.32
C ASP A 522 -0.60 26.65 21.38
N LYS A 523 -0.43 26.55 20.07
CA LYS A 523 -1.50 26.79 19.11
C LYS A 523 -2.35 25.54 18.96
N GLU A 524 -3.33 25.36 19.87
CA GLU A 524 -4.20 24.19 19.88
C GLU A 524 -4.86 23.93 18.52
N GLY A 525 -4.94 22.67 18.15
CA GLY A 525 -5.51 22.19 16.89
C GLY A 525 -5.04 20.78 16.59
N PHE A 526 -5.43 20.25 15.44
CA PHE A 526 -5.11 18.88 15.04
C PHE A 526 -3.60 18.57 15.08
N LEU A 527 -2.75 19.52 14.67
CA LEU A 527 -1.28 19.34 14.65
C LEU A 527 -0.61 19.49 16.02
N ARG A 528 -1.33 19.95 17.03
CA ARG A 528 -0.85 20.17 18.42
C ARG A 528 -1.75 19.52 19.44
N SER A 529 -2.56 18.54 19.05
CA SER A 529 -3.31 17.66 19.94
C SER A 529 -2.34 16.80 20.80
N GLU A 530 -2.82 16.29 21.91
CA GLU A 530 -2.08 15.37 22.78
C GLU A 530 -1.43 14.23 21.98
N THR A 531 -2.23 13.52 21.15
CA THR A 531 -1.78 12.44 20.29
C THR A 531 -0.66 12.89 19.35
N SER A 532 -0.86 14.04 18.68
CA SER A 532 0.10 14.60 17.75
C SER A 532 1.43 14.95 18.43
N LEU A 533 1.38 15.54 19.62
CA LEU A 533 2.56 15.88 20.40
C LEU A 533 3.31 14.63 20.86
N ILE A 534 2.63 13.62 21.41
CA ILE A 534 3.25 12.35 21.83
C ILE A 534 3.92 11.64 20.64
N GLN A 535 3.28 11.58 19.51
CA GLN A 535 3.83 10.98 18.30
C GLN A 535 5.08 11.72 17.80
N THR A 536 5.06 13.05 17.83
CA THR A 536 6.20 13.90 17.43
C THR A 536 7.37 13.71 18.39
N VAL A 537 7.12 13.76 19.70
CA VAL A 537 8.09 13.50 20.75
C VAL A 537 8.74 12.11 20.58
N GLY A 538 7.94 11.11 20.25
CA GLY A 538 8.41 9.74 20.03
C GLY A 538 9.45 9.58 18.90
N ARG A 539 9.59 10.55 18.01
CA ARG A 539 10.64 10.53 16.97
C ARG A 539 12.06 10.64 17.54
N ALA A 540 12.24 11.31 18.67
CA ALA A 540 13.54 11.37 19.36
C ALA A 540 13.80 10.17 20.29
N ALA A 541 12.83 9.31 20.53
CA ALA A 541 12.93 8.19 21.49
C ALA A 541 13.83 7.03 21.05
N ARG A 542 14.42 7.08 19.84
CA ARG A 542 15.35 6.07 19.30
C ARG A 542 16.81 6.44 19.47
N ASN A 543 17.07 7.64 19.97
CA ASN A 543 18.41 8.15 20.27
C ASN A 543 18.60 8.24 21.79
N ALA A 544 19.73 7.75 22.29
CA ALA A 544 20.04 7.82 23.72
C ALA A 544 20.20 9.26 24.23
N GLU A 545 20.56 10.19 23.36
CA GLU A 545 20.66 11.64 23.65
C GLU A 545 19.38 12.40 23.21
N GLY A 546 18.28 11.67 22.94
CA GLY A 546 17.04 12.25 22.44
C GLY A 546 16.42 13.26 23.40
N HIS A 547 16.11 14.46 22.90
CA HIS A 547 15.40 15.50 23.64
C HIS A 547 14.47 16.30 22.75
N VAL A 548 13.51 16.99 23.35
CA VAL A 548 12.47 17.74 22.64
C VAL A 548 12.36 19.15 23.20
N ILE A 549 12.25 20.13 22.34
CA ILE A 549 11.98 21.52 22.71
C ILE A 549 10.60 21.90 22.17
N MET A 550 9.71 22.34 23.06
CA MET A 550 8.42 22.91 22.72
C MET A 550 8.46 24.43 22.93
N TYR A 551 8.35 25.19 21.84
CA TYR A 551 8.26 26.64 21.95
C TYR A 551 6.81 27.06 22.15
N ALA A 552 6.51 27.64 23.31
CA ALA A 552 5.17 27.99 23.72
C ALA A 552 5.21 29.11 24.78
N ASP A 553 4.27 30.06 24.69
CA ASP A 553 4.08 31.09 25.72
C ASP A 553 3.12 30.62 26.81
N ASN A 554 2.21 29.70 26.47
CA ASN A 554 1.21 29.15 27.40
C ASN A 554 1.26 27.62 27.41
N MET A 555 1.12 27.03 28.58
CA MET A 555 0.99 25.59 28.73
C MET A 555 -0.45 25.14 28.45
N THR A 556 -0.70 24.51 27.32
CA THR A 556 -2.03 23.96 26.97
C THR A 556 -2.31 22.64 27.66
N ASP A 557 -3.57 22.20 27.68
CA ASP A 557 -3.92 20.90 28.24
C ASP A 557 -3.29 19.74 27.43
N SER A 558 -3.27 19.85 26.10
CA SER A 558 -2.61 18.89 25.21
C SER A 558 -1.10 18.77 25.49
N MET A 559 -0.41 19.89 25.69
CA MET A 559 1.01 19.90 26.06
C MET A 559 1.23 19.25 27.43
N ARG A 560 0.42 19.62 28.44
CA ARG A 560 0.54 19.09 29.79
C ARG A 560 0.42 17.56 29.80
N LYS A 561 -0.64 17.03 29.18
CA LYS A 561 -0.86 15.59 29.06
C LYS A 561 0.27 14.87 28.33
N ALA A 562 0.76 15.43 27.21
CA ALA A 562 1.87 14.86 26.47
C ALA A 562 3.16 14.80 27.31
N ILE A 563 3.47 15.85 28.07
CA ILE A 563 4.63 15.92 28.98
C ILE A 563 4.48 14.92 30.13
N GLU A 564 3.31 14.86 30.76
CA GLU A 564 3.03 13.95 31.86
C GLU A 564 3.14 12.48 31.43
N GLU A 565 2.54 12.11 30.29
CA GLU A 565 2.59 10.75 29.77
C GLU A 565 4.02 10.35 29.34
N THR A 566 4.73 11.22 28.64
CA THR A 566 6.13 10.98 28.28
C THR A 566 6.99 10.80 29.53
N GLY A 567 6.78 11.64 30.54
CA GLY A 567 7.46 11.53 31.85
C GLY A 567 7.12 10.24 32.62
N ARG A 568 5.87 9.77 32.55
CA ARG A 568 5.43 8.48 33.10
C ARG A 568 6.19 7.33 32.46
N ARG A 569 6.17 7.28 31.13
CA ARG A 569 6.86 6.24 30.33
C ARG A 569 8.36 6.23 30.60
N ARG A 570 8.99 7.40 30.64
CA ARG A 570 10.42 7.55 30.96
C ARG A 570 10.76 6.97 32.31
N LYS A 571 9.97 7.25 33.38
CA LYS A 571 10.19 6.72 34.74
C LYS A 571 10.06 5.19 34.78
N ILE A 572 9.08 4.62 34.08
CA ILE A 572 8.89 3.16 34.03
C ILE A 572 10.12 2.51 33.38
N GLN A 573 10.57 3.02 32.24
CA GLN A 573 11.74 2.50 31.54
C GLN A 573 13.02 2.66 32.37
N GLN A 574 13.20 3.80 33.03
CA GLN A 574 14.37 4.05 33.87
C GLN A 574 14.44 3.06 35.06
N LYS A 575 13.33 2.84 35.73
CA LYS A 575 13.24 1.85 36.79
C LYS A 575 13.59 0.45 36.32
N TYR A 576 13.05 0.04 35.17
CA TYR A 576 13.36 -1.24 34.56
C TYR A 576 14.84 -1.39 34.22
N ASN A 577 15.47 -0.33 33.68
CA ASN A 577 16.88 -0.33 33.32
C ASN A 577 17.76 -0.49 34.60
N GLU A 578 17.41 0.21 35.69
CA GLU A 578 18.12 0.12 36.98
C GLU A 578 18.02 -1.29 37.58
N GLU A 579 16.82 -1.89 37.56
CA GLU A 579 16.57 -3.23 38.09
C GLU A 579 17.31 -4.34 37.31
N HIS A 580 17.50 -4.15 35.99
CA HIS A 580 18.10 -5.14 35.11
C HIS A 580 19.54 -4.79 34.67
N GLY A 581 20.09 -3.66 35.14
CA GLY A 581 21.46 -3.23 34.79
C GLY A 581 21.64 -2.90 33.32
N ILE A 582 20.58 -2.39 32.64
CA ILE A 582 20.59 -2.07 31.21
C ILE A 582 21.08 -0.63 31.01
N THR A 583 22.08 -0.47 30.14
CA THR A 583 22.54 0.85 29.69
C THR A 583 21.87 1.18 28.35
N PRO A 584 21.15 2.31 28.25
CA PRO A 584 20.52 2.72 27.00
C PRO A 584 21.54 2.83 25.85
N GLN A 585 21.21 2.26 24.69
CA GLN A 585 22.04 2.33 23.49
C GLN A 585 21.23 2.80 22.30
N THR A 586 21.74 3.78 21.56
CA THR A 586 21.13 4.24 20.32
C THR A 586 21.03 3.09 19.31
N ILE A 587 19.88 2.91 18.71
CA ILE A 587 19.64 1.88 17.69
C ILE A 587 20.49 2.19 16.45
N LYS A 588 21.38 1.30 16.08
CA LYS A 588 22.10 1.35 14.80
C LYS A 588 21.38 0.44 13.80
N LYS A 589 20.53 0.99 12.97
CA LYS A 589 19.99 0.28 11.80
C LYS A 589 20.90 0.53 10.60
N ALA A 590 21.32 -0.52 9.91
CA ALA A 590 21.88 -0.37 8.57
C ALA A 590 20.91 0.46 7.72
N VAL A 591 21.43 1.34 6.85
CA VAL A 591 20.61 1.99 5.83
C VAL A 591 20.23 0.87 4.86
N ARG A 592 19.25 0.06 5.24
CA ARG A 592 18.66 -0.93 4.32
C ARG A 592 18.02 -0.11 3.21
N ASP A 593 18.31 -0.47 2.00
CA ASP A 593 17.63 0.05 0.83
C ASP A 593 16.14 -0.31 0.92
N LEU A 594 15.36 0.51 1.62
CA LEU A 594 13.91 0.58 1.37
C LEU A 594 13.63 0.89 -0.10
N ILE A 595 14.64 1.40 -0.78
CA ILE A 595 14.74 1.58 -2.23
C ILE A 595 15.03 0.24 -2.95
N SER A 596 15.52 -0.84 -2.33
CA SER A 596 15.67 -2.09 -3.09
C SER A 596 14.31 -2.69 -3.43
N ILE A 597 13.36 -2.67 -2.51
CA ILE A 597 11.97 -3.05 -2.81
C ILE A 597 11.32 -1.99 -3.72
N SER A 598 11.56 -0.68 -3.48
CA SER A 598 11.08 0.41 -4.35
C SER A 598 11.94 0.59 -5.61
N LYS A 599 13.20 0.15 -5.64
CA LYS A 599 14.07 0.18 -6.84
C LYS A 599 13.99 -1.10 -7.65
N GLU A 600 13.70 -2.24 -7.09
CA GLU A 600 13.24 -3.40 -7.85
C GLU A 600 11.94 -3.05 -8.56
N ILE A 601 11.02 -2.36 -7.89
CA ILE A 601 9.78 -1.82 -8.47
C ILE A 601 10.04 -0.66 -9.46
N ALA A 602 11.04 0.20 -9.25
CA ALA A 602 11.31 1.37 -10.10
C ALA A 602 12.49 1.18 -11.10
N GLN A 603 13.35 0.18 -10.92
CA GLN A 603 14.42 -0.12 -11.88
C GLN A 603 13.96 -0.99 -13.04
N GLU A 604 12.80 -1.63 -12.96
CA GLU A 604 12.15 -2.22 -14.13
C GLU A 604 11.57 -1.16 -15.09
N GLU A 605 11.25 0.04 -14.62
CA GLU A 605 10.79 1.13 -15.50
C GLU A 605 11.88 1.75 -16.40
N VAL A 606 13.16 1.43 -16.21
CA VAL A 606 14.28 1.97 -17.01
C VAL A 606 15.35 0.91 -17.29
N ARG A 607 15.00 -0.36 -17.41
CA ARG A 607 15.81 -1.27 -18.19
C ARG A 607 15.48 -1.01 -19.66
N PHE A 608 16.34 -0.25 -20.31
CA PHE A 608 16.43 -0.33 -21.76
C PHE A 608 16.62 -1.81 -22.11
N GLU A 609 15.71 -2.39 -22.86
CA GLU A 609 15.86 -3.77 -23.37
C GLU A 609 17.18 -3.96 -24.12
N LYS A 610 17.86 -2.87 -24.46
CA LYS A 610 19.21 -2.81 -25.00
C LYS A 610 19.93 -1.54 -24.52
N ASP A 611 21.22 -1.69 -24.27
CA ASP A 611 22.13 -0.55 -24.05
C ASP A 611 22.03 0.41 -25.24
N PRO A 612 21.77 1.72 -25.03
CA PRO A 612 21.70 2.70 -26.12
C PRO A 612 22.89 2.67 -27.08
N GLU A 613 24.09 2.32 -26.60
CA GLU A 613 25.30 2.14 -27.42
C GLU A 613 25.22 0.91 -28.36
N SER A 614 24.32 -0.03 -28.08
CA SER A 614 24.09 -1.25 -28.90
C SER A 614 22.85 -1.16 -29.78
N MET A 615 22.11 -0.04 -29.75
CA MET A 615 20.88 0.14 -30.51
C MET A 615 21.15 0.48 -31.97
N THR A 616 20.31 -0.03 -32.84
CA THR A 616 20.30 0.40 -34.26
C THR A 616 19.72 1.80 -34.39
N ARG A 617 20.07 2.51 -35.45
CA ARG A 617 19.54 3.84 -35.74
C ARG A 617 18.02 3.95 -35.58
N LYS A 618 17.26 2.98 -36.11
CA LYS A 618 15.80 2.98 -36.00
C LYS A 618 15.26 2.79 -34.58
N GLU A 619 15.96 2.01 -33.79
CA GLU A 619 15.63 1.80 -32.39
C GLU A 619 15.91 3.07 -31.56
N LEU A 620 17.03 3.77 -31.86
CA LEU A 620 17.36 5.04 -31.23
C LEU A 620 16.38 6.17 -31.61
N GLU A 621 16.00 6.26 -32.88
CA GLU A 621 14.99 7.23 -33.36
C GLU A 621 13.64 7.02 -32.69
N LYS A 622 13.22 5.75 -32.51
CA LYS A 622 11.99 5.39 -31.83
C LYS A 622 12.05 5.75 -30.34
N LEU A 623 13.16 5.44 -29.68
CA LEU A 623 13.38 5.77 -28.27
C LEU A 623 13.39 7.30 -28.04
N ILE A 624 14.03 8.07 -28.89
CA ILE A 624 14.00 9.54 -28.85
C ILE A 624 12.58 10.08 -28.99
N ALA A 625 11.79 9.51 -29.90
CA ALA A 625 10.39 9.90 -30.09
C ALA A 625 9.52 9.61 -28.87
N ASP A 626 9.71 8.47 -28.20
CA ASP A 626 9.01 8.09 -26.99
C ASP A 626 9.39 8.99 -25.80
N ILE A 627 10.68 9.27 -25.62
CA ILE A 627 11.17 10.21 -24.59
C ILE A 627 10.65 11.62 -24.86
N GLN A 628 10.60 12.06 -26.12
CA GLN A 628 10.04 13.35 -26.48
C GLN A 628 8.54 13.46 -26.13
N LYS A 629 7.78 12.39 -26.33
CA LYS A 629 6.37 12.32 -25.96
C LYS A 629 6.19 12.38 -24.45
N LYS A 630 6.99 11.64 -23.68
CA LYS A 630 6.99 11.66 -22.21
C LYS A 630 7.39 13.04 -21.69
N MET A 631 8.41 13.69 -22.27
CA MET A 631 8.84 15.04 -21.93
C MET A 631 7.72 16.08 -22.15
N GLN A 632 7.04 16.00 -23.32
CA GLN A 632 5.94 16.90 -23.63
C GLN A 632 4.75 16.69 -22.67
N LYS A 633 4.47 15.43 -22.30
CA LYS A 633 3.45 15.09 -21.31
C LYS A 633 3.84 15.66 -19.94
N ALA A 634 5.05 15.44 -19.46
CA ALA A 634 5.54 15.98 -18.20
C ALA A 634 5.47 17.53 -18.16
N ALA A 635 5.81 18.20 -19.26
CA ALA A 635 5.68 19.65 -19.38
C ALA A 635 4.21 20.13 -19.39
N ALA A 636 3.31 19.39 -20.04
CA ALA A 636 1.86 19.68 -20.02
C ALA A 636 1.26 19.49 -18.62
N ASP A 637 1.78 18.51 -17.87
CA ASP A 637 1.40 18.22 -16.47
C ASP A 637 2.08 19.16 -15.46
N LEU A 638 2.79 20.23 -15.93
CA LEU A 638 3.53 21.21 -15.14
C LEU A 638 4.67 20.61 -14.28
N ASN A 639 5.08 19.39 -14.57
CA ASN A 639 6.23 18.73 -13.94
C ASN A 639 7.51 19.10 -14.70
N PHE A 640 7.98 20.32 -14.48
CA PHE A 640 9.10 20.87 -15.23
C PHE A 640 10.44 20.18 -14.92
N GLU A 641 10.59 19.59 -13.76
CA GLU A 641 11.80 18.88 -13.34
C GLU A 641 11.94 17.54 -14.09
N ALA A 642 10.89 16.74 -14.11
CA ALA A 642 10.83 15.52 -14.92
C ALA A 642 10.94 15.82 -16.43
N ALA A 643 10.33 16.93 -16.88
CA ALA A 643 10.50 17.38 -18.28
C ALA A 643 11.95 17.78 -18.59
N ALA A 644 12.67 18.39 -17.64
CA ALA A 644 14.07 18.74 -17.80
C ALA A 644 14.98 17.50 -17.84
N GLU A 645 14.77 16.52 -16.97
CA GLU A 645 15.53 15.26 -16.99
C GLU A 645 15.32 14.48 -18.30
N LEU A 646 14.07 14.38 -18.76
CA LEU A 646 13.73 13.72 -20.02
C LEU A 646 14.32 14.49 -21.22
N ARG A 647 14.38 15.83 -21.15
CA ARG A 647 15.05 16.65 -22.16
C ARG A 647 16.56 16.34 -22.21
N ASP A 648 17.20 16.27 -21.07
CA ASP A 648 18.64 16.05 -20.96
C ASP A 648 19.01 14.63 -21.47
N LYS A 649 18.22 13.61 -21.12
CA LYS A 649 18.32 12.26 -21.72
C LYS A 649 18.11 12.26 -23.23
N MET A 650 17.12 13.01 -23.72
CA MET A 650 16.87 13.14 -25.17
C MET A 650 18.02 13.80 -25.90
N ILE A 651 18.68 14.80 -25.28
CA ILE A 651 19.87 15.46 -25.87
C ILE A 651 21.03 14.47 -25.98
N GLU A 652 21.26 13.66 -24.96
CA GLU A 652 22.30 12.64 -24.94
C GLU A 652 22.09 11.57 -26.02
N LEU A 653 20.86 11.05 -26.15
CA LEU A 653 20.51 10.09 -27.19
C LEU A 653 20.58 10.68 -28.61
N LYS A 654 20.24 11.96 -28.80
CA LYS A 654 20.41 12.66 -30.08
C LYS A 654 21.88 12.83 -30.43
N LYS A 655 22.76 13.04 -29.47
CA LYS A 655 24.19 13.11 -29.68
C LYS A 655 24.75 11.76 -30.12
N GLN A 656 24.33 10.67 -29.49
CA GLN A 656 24.68 9.30 -29.91
C GLN A 656 24.18 8.97 -31.32
N LEU A 657 22.96 9.40 -31.67
CA LEU A 657 22.41 9.23 -33.01
C LEU A 657 23.27 9.97 -34.06
N GLN A 658 23.74 11.16 -33.71
CA GLN A 658 24.60 11.98 -34.58
C GLN A 658 25.98 11.37 -34.75
N GLU A 659 26.56 10.80 -33.70
CA GLU A 659 27.84 10.06 -33.74
C GLU A 659 27.72 8.77 -34.59
N LEU A 660 26.56 8.11 -34.62
CA LEU A 660 26.27 6.98 -35.52
C LEU A 660 26.17 7.44 -37.01
N ASP A 661 25.60 8.61 -37.23
CA ASP A 661 25.52 9.19 -38.61
C ASP A 661 26.88 9.60 -39.15
N ASP A 662 27.78 10.14 -38.29
CA ASP A 662 29.14 10.54 -38.63
C ASP A 662 30.09 9.34 -38.85
N THR A 663 29.80 8.19 -38.24
CA THR A 663 30.63 6.98 -38.32
C THR A 663 30.20 6.03 -39.46
N GLY A 664 29.06 6.30 -40.13
CA GLY A 664 28.64 5.59 -41.35
C GLY A 664 28.31 4.13 -41.16
N LYS A 665 27.88 3.74 -39.98
CA LYS A 665 27.43 2.38 -39.67
C LYS A 665 25.92 2.28 -39.44
#